data_0da9b4eb91a38ee4fa17c77224f1b365
#
_entry.id   0da9b4eb91a38ee4fa17c77224f1b365
#
_cell.length_a   1.000
_cell.length_b   1.000
_cell.length_c   1.000
_cell.angle_alpha   90.00
_cell.angle_beta   90.00
_cell.angle_gamma   90.00
#
_symmetry.space_group_name_H-M   'P 1'
#
loop_
_entity.id
_entity.type
_entity.pdbx_description
1 polymer ?
#
loop_
_entity_poly.entity_id
_entity_poly.type
_entity_poly.pdbx_seq_one_letter_code
_entity_poly.pdbx_strand_id
1 'polypeptide(L)'
;MTVLLLAALGLVASPISANAAVACEVTYAKAWEGGTGFGGNITIKNLGDPLTSWALTFAFPGNQQVSQGWTANWSQSGSNVTASNMSYNGAQGTGASWSIGFNGTFTGTNTNPSSFAINGTTCTGQGGGTTQSLVVSPTSVTVPEGGTATYGVRLAAQPTGNVTVSSTAGSGDSDVTVTGGSSLTFTTSNWNTAQNVTVSAAQDTDTTNGSRTISVASSGLASVAVTATEADDDTSTGTQSLVVSPTSVSVPEGSTATYGVRLSRQPSGNVSVTSTAGSGDTNITVTGGSSLTFTTSNWNTAQNVTLSAAQDTDTTNGSRTITVASSGLTSVAVTATEADDDTGGGNGGTHVDNPYAGATGYVNSDWASKASAEPGGSAVANVSTGVWLDRIAAIAGTSSAKGLAAHLDAALTQDAANGSAPLTIQFVIYNLPNRDCSALASNGELKIAQNGLNRYKTEYIDPIAAILSQSKYSALRIVTIIEIDSLPNLITNTNVAACAEAQSSGAYVQGVQYALNKLHAITNVYTYIDAAHHGWLGWDTNFGPSAQLFASTARGATAGVASVDGFITNTANYSALTEPYFTINTSVNGQSVRQSHWVDWNFYVDELTYAQAFRNRLISEGFSSNIGMLIDTSRNGWGGSARPSGPSTSTDVNTFVDQSRVDRRIHAGNWCNQSGAGLGERPRANPATGLDAYVWIKPPGESDGSSSEIPNNEGKGFDRMCDPTYTGNERNGNSMSGALANAPISGAWFSAQFRQLLQNANPPVS
;
A
#
# COMPACT_ATOMS: atom_id res chain seq x y z
N MET A 1 11.99 60.62 19.98
CA MET A 1 13.00 59.59 19.66
C MET A 1 12.23 58.46 19.00
N THR A 2 12.12 58.51 17.67
CA THR A 2 11.22 57.68 16.83
C THR A 2 12.05 56.53 16.32
N VAL A 3 11.64 55.28 16.65
CA VAL A 3 12.27 54.07 16.13
C VAL A 3 11.53 53.66 14.86
N LEU A 4 12.20 53.68 13.72
CA LEU A 4 11.73 53.18 12.43
C LEU A 4 11.84 51.62 12.45
N LEU A 5 10.72 50.94 12.25
CA LEU A 5 10.68 49.50 11.98
C LEU A 5 10.77 49.30 10.45
N LEU A 6 11.86 48.72 9.94
CA LEU A 6 11.94 48.26 8.55
C LEU A 6 11.28 46.86 8.47
N ALA A 7 10.20 46.78 7.70
CA ALA A 7 9.61 45.52 7.29
C ALA A 7 10.35 45.00 6.05
N ALA A 8 11.04 43.88 6.17
CA ALA A 8 11.59 43.17 5.03
C ALA A 8 10.46 42.38 4.34
N LEU A 9 10.08 42.76 3.14
CA LEU A 9 9.25 41.95 2.24
C LEU A 9 10.11 40.79 1.67
N GLY A 10 9.90 39.59 2.17
CA GLY A 10 10.40 38.42 1.50
C GLY A 10 9.56 38.13 0.26
N LEU A 11 10.13 38.22 -0.93
CA LEU A 11 9.56 37.66 -2.14
C LEU A 11 9.61 36.12 -2.03
N VAL A 12 8.46 35.52 -1.83
CA VAL A 12 8.29 34.08 -2.05
C VAL A 12 8.17 33.89 -3.57
N ALA A 13 9.22 33.42 -4.20
CA ALA A 13 9.15 32.95 -5.58
C ALA A 13 8.32 31.67 -5.60
N SER A 14 7.11 31.73 -6.16
CA SER A 14 6.32 30.53 -6.47
C SER A 14 7.09 29.70 -7.50
N PRO A 15 7.18 28.36 -7.34
CA PRO A 15 7.77 27.54 -8.37
C PRO A 15 6.91 27.62 -9.63
N ILE A 16 7.52 28.03 -10.74
CA ILE A 16 6.90 27.91 -12.06
C ILE A 16 6.80 26.43 -12.34
N SER A 17 5.60 25.86 -12.31
CA SER A 17 5.35 24.49 -12.73
C SER A 17 5.78 24.35 -14.19
N ALA A 18 6.84 23.60 -14.46
CA ALA A 18 7.17 23.19 -15.80
C ALA A 18 5.95 22.40 -16.33
N ASN A 19 5.38 22.81 -17.47
CA ASN A 19 4.36 22.02 -18.13
C ASN A 19 4.95 20.68 -18.53
N ALA A 20 4.40 19.59 -17.99
CA ALA A 20 4.78 18.22 -18.36
C ALA A 20 4.69 18.05 -19.89
N ALA A 21 5.72 17.49 -20.51
CA ALA A 21 5.73 17.23 -21.94
C ALA A 21 4.73 16.13 -22.29
N VAL A 22 3.60 16.50 -22.86
CA VAL A 22 2.56 15.57 -23.30
C VAL A 22 2.98 14.93 -24.62
N ALA A 23 3.05 13.59 -24.65
CA ALA A 23 3.22 12.81 -25.87
C ALA A 23 2.36 11.55 -25.76
N CYS A 24 1.70 11.15 -26.85
CA CYS A 24 0.72 10.07 -26.81
C CYS A 24 0.67 9.30 -28.14
N GLU A 25 0.31 8.03 -28.01
CA GLU A 25 -0.07 7.17 -29.14
C GLU A 25 -1.54 6.80 -28.97
N VAL A 26 -2.33 6.90 -30.05
CA VAL A 26 -3.74 6.55 -30.04
C VAL A 26 -4.04 5.57 -31.16
N THR A 27 -4.71 4.46 -30.81
CA THR A 27 -5.25 3.49 -31.77
C THR A 27 -6.77 3.52 -31.67
N TYR A 28 -7.43 3.79 -32.79
CA TYR A 28 -8.89 3.71 -32.94
C TYR A 28 -9.29 2.46 -33.69
N ALA A 29 -10.23 1.70 -33.16
CA ALA A 29 -10.81 0.53 -33.81
C ALA A 29 -12.34 0.57 -33.72
N LYS A 30 -13.03 0.32 -34.85
CA LYS A 30 -14.46 0.05 -34.78
C LYS A 30 -14.68 -1.35 -34.19
N ALA A 31 -15.39 -1.40 -33.05
CA ALA A 31 -15.73 -2.66 -32.39
C ALA A 31 -16.86 -3.40 -33.11
N TRP A 32 -17.81 -2.64 -33.65
CA TRP A 32 -18.93 -3.13 -34.46
C TRP A 32 -19.51 -2.00 -35.28
N GLU A 33 -20.20 -2.33 -36.35
CA GLU A 33 -20.98 -1.41 -37.21
C GLU A 33 -22.18 -2.15 -37.76
N GLY A 34 -23.38 -1.55 -37.69
CA GLY A 34 -24.60 -2.14 -38.23
C GLY A 34 -25.75 -1.13 -38.28
N GLY A 35 -26.45 -1.06 -39.40
CA GLY A 35 -27.53 -0.11 -39.65
C GLY A 35 -27.05 1.35 -39.56
N THR A 36 -27.57 2.11 -38.61
CA THR A 36 -27.17 3.48 -38.32
C THR A 36 -26.35 3.61 -37.05
N GLY A 37 -25.91 2.49 -36.44
CA GLY A 37 -25.15 2.44 -35.23
C GLY A 37 -23.73 1.91 -35.38
N PHE A 38 -22.81 2.28 -34.50
CA PHE A 38 -21.45 1.74 -34.43
C PHE A 38 -20.87 1.84 -33.04
N GLY A 39 -19.88 1.02 -32.75
CA GLY A 39 -19.08 1.09 -31.52
C GLY A 39 -17.63 1.42 -31.85
N GLY A 40 -17.02 2.32 -31.08
CA GLY A 40 -15.62 2.70 -31.19
C GLY A 40 -14.85 2.36 -29.92
N ASN A 41 -13.72 1.68 -30.07
CA ASN A 41 -12.72 1.50 -29.01
C ASN A 41 -11.50 2.37 -29.30
N ILE A 42 -11.02 3.07 -28.29
CA ILE A 42 -9.83 3.92 -28.39
C ILE A 42 -8.85 3.46 -27.31
N THR A 43 -7.68 3.00 -27.73
CA THR A 43 -6.57 2.70 -26.86
C THR A 43 -5.59 3.86 -26.90
N ILE A 44 -5.22 4.36 -25.73
CA ILE A 44 -4.35 5.51 -25.55
C ILE A 44 -3.12 5.04 -24.77
N LYS A 45 -1.94 5.46 -25.22
CA LYS A 45 -0.68 5.21 -24.51
C LYS A 45 0.02 6.53 -24.25
N ASN A 46 0.37 6.77 -22.98
CA ASN A 46 1.16 7.92 -22.62
C ASN A 46 2.64 7.67 -22.98
N LEU A 47 3.19 8.49 -23.85
CA LEU A 47 4.58 8.42 -24.28
C LEU A 47 5.42 9.60 -23.72
N GLY A 48 4.75 10.56 -23.04
CA GLY A 48 5.35 11.72 -22.40
C GLY A 48 5.51 11.56 -20.90
N ASP A 49 5.61 12.68 -20.20
CA ASP A 49 5.67 12.73 -18.75
C ASP A 49 4.38 12.19 -18.10
N PRO A 50 4.42 11.77 -16.82
CA PRO A 50 3.23 11.32 -16.12
C PRO A 50 2.12 12.38 -16.13
N LEU A 51 0.92 11.95 -16.53
CA LEU A 51 -0.28 12.80 -16.54
C LEU A 51 -1.00 12.67 -15.18
N THR A 52 -1.44 13.79 -14.63
CA THR A 52 -2.35 13.81 -13.47
C THR A 52 -3.82 13.87 -13.89
N SER A 53 -4.06 14.33 -15.13
CA SER A 53 -5.37 14.35 -15.77
C SER A 53 -5.20 14.32 -17.28
N TRP A 54 -6.21 13.85 -18.01
CA TRP A 54 -6.18 13.83 -19.47
C TRP A 54 -7.53 14.16 -20.07
N ALA A 55 -7.48 14.80 -21.23
CA ALA A 55 -8.62 15.05 -22.09
C ALA A 55 -8.22 14.69 -23.52
N LEU A 56 -8.82 13.64 -24.08
CA LEU A 56 -8.68 13.25 -25.49
C LEU A 56 -9.68 14.03 -26.31
N THR A 57 -9.22 14.65 -27.39
CA THR A 57 -10.06 15.33 -28.36
C THR A 57 -9.84 14.76 -29.76
N PHE A 58 -10.93 14.64 -30.53
CA PHE A 58 -10.90 14.28 -31.93
C PHE A 58 -12.15 14.81 -32.66
N ALA A 59 -12.14 14.81 -33.98
CA ALA A 59 -13.29 15.17 -34.77
C ALA A 59 -13.74 14.04 -35.69
N PHE A 60 -15.03 13.79 -35.74
CA PHE A 60 -15.59 12.93 -36.77
C PHE A 60 -15.62 13.67 -38.13
N PRO A 61 -15.23 12.98 -39.21
CA PRO A 61 -15.26 13.60 -40.54
C PRO A 61 -16.66 13.71 -41.19
N GLY A 62 -17.67 13.12 -40.55
CA GLY A 62 -19.07 13.09 -41.03
C GLY A 62 -20.05 13.56 -39.94
N ASN A 63 -21.22 12.95 -39.94
CA ASN A 63 -22.33 13.29 -39.04
C ASN A 63 -22.47 12.34 -37.83
N GLN A 64 -21.39 11.64 -37.50
CA GLN A 64 -21.36 10.71 -36.37
C GLN A 64 -21.65 11.43 -35.05
N GLN A 65 -22.45 10.77 -34.20
CA GLN A 65 -22.78 11.26 -32.87
C GLN A 65 -22.50 10.17 -31.82
N VAL A 66 -21.80 10.51 -30.74
CA VAL A 66 -21.64 9.62 -29.57
C VAL A 66 -22.99 9.57 -28.84
N SER A 67 -23.54 8.38 -28.70
CA SER A 67 -24.81 8.16 -27.99
C SER A 67 -24.62 7.69 -26.54
N GLN A 68 -23.54 6.95 -26.29
CA GLN A 68 -23.17 6.44 -24.98
C GLN A 68 -21.67 6.17 -24.95
N GLY A 69 -20.97 6.53 -23.86
CA GLY A 69 -19.56 6.23 -23.71
C GLY A 69 -19.24 5.67 -22.33
N TRP A 70 -18.11 4.98 -22.20
CA TRP A 70 -17.64 4.37 -20.95
C TRP A 70 -16.15 4.63 -20.72
N THR A 71 -15.71 4.53 -19.49
CA THR A 71 -14.34 4.77 -19.00
C THR A 71 -13.81 6.20 -19.21
N ALA A 72 -14.67 7.14 -19.61
CA ALA A 72 -14.37 8.58 -19.72
C ALA A 72 -15.66 9.39 -19.57
N ASN A 73 -15.52 10.68 -19.27
CA ASN A 73 -16.61 11.66 -19.39
C ASN A 73 -16.66 12.15 -20.82
N TRP A 74 -17.74 11.87 -21.53
CA TRP A 74 -17.89 12.15 -22.96
C TRP A 74 -18.74 13.41 -23.21
N SER A 75 -18.29 14.23 -24.13
CA SER A 75 -19.06 15.35 -24.65
C SER A 75 -18.79 15.53 -26.14
N GLN A 76 -19.80 16.01 -26.89
CA GLN A 76 -19.68 16.28 -28.31
C GLN A 76 -20.36 17.61 -28.67
N SER A 77 -19.70 18.42 -29.49
CA SER A 77 -20.26 19.64 -30.08
C SER A 77 -20.00 19.64 -31.57
N GLY A 78 -21.05 19.48 -32.37
CA GLY A 78 -20.90 19.24 -33.81
C GLY A 78 -20.12 17.98 -34.10
N SER A 79 -19.04 18.07 -34.87
CA SER A 79 -18.14 16.97 -35.14
C SER A 79 -17.07 16.75 -34.07
N ASN A 80 -16.84 17.73 -33.19
CA ASN A 80 -15.77 17.66 -32.20
C ASN A 80 -16.21 16.88 -30.96
N VAL A 81 -15.43 15.86 -30.59
CA VAL A 81 -15.65 15.01 -29.44
C VAL A 81 -14.54 15.23 -28.43
N THR A 82 -14.91 15.29 -27.17
CA THR A 82 -13.98 15.30 -26.03
C THR A 82 -14.33 14.17 -25.08
N ALA A 83 -13.32 13.36 -24.74
CA ALA A 83 -13.38 12.35 -23.71
C ALA A 83 -12.34 12.67 -22.62
N SER A 84 -12.79 13.04 -21.42
CA SER A 84 -11.90 13.37 -20.31
C SER A 84 -11.88 12.28 -19.24
N ASN A 85 -10.81 12.22 -18.49
CA ASN A 85 -10.68 11.23 -17.43
C ASN A 85 -11.83 11.29 -16.41
N MET A 86 -12.14 10.17 -15.85
CA MET A 86 -12.97 10.03 -14.65
C MET A 86 -12.09 10.25 -13.40
N SER A 87 -12.70 10.39 -12.25
CA SER A 87 -11.99 10.65 -10.99
C SER A 87 -10.93 9.59 -10.63
N TYR A 88 -11.09 8.36 -11.12
CA TYR A 88 -10.22 7.22 -10.79
C TYR A 88 -9.13 6.92 -11.84
N ASN A 89 -9.17 7.48 -13.04
CA ASN A 89 -8.24 7.14 -14.12
C ASN A 89 -7.50 8.35 -14.71
N GLY A 90 -7.41 9.45 -13.97
CA GLY A 90 -6.72 10.68 -14.40
C GLY A 90 -5.19 10.54 -14.40
N ALA A 91 -4.63 9.83 -13.41
CA ALA A 91 -3.20 9.64 -13.30
C ALA A 91 -2.72 8.52 -14.24
N GLN A 92 -1.86 8.88 -15.22
CA GLN A 92 -1.29 7.95 -16.19
C GLN A 92 0.22 8.14 -16.27
N GLY A 93 0.98 7.16 -15.77
CA GLY A 93 2.44 7.18 -15.83
C GLY A 93 2.99 7.14 -17.25
N THR A 94 4.26 7.50 -17.43
CA THR A 94 4.96 7.32 -18.71
C THR A 94 4.95 5.84 -19.12
N GLY A 95 4.55 5.56 -20.37
CA GLY A 95 4.39 4.21 -20.90
C GLY A 95 3.06 3.53 -20.56
N ALA A 96 2.23 4.09 -19.68
CA ALA A 96 0.92 3.54 -19.35
C ALA A 96 -0.02 3.54 -20.55
N SER A 97 -0.82 2.47 -20.66
CA SER A 97 -1.86 2.33 -21.69
C SER A 97 -3.21 2.11 -21.05
N TRP A 98 -4.24 2.78 -21.57
CA TRP A 98 -5.63 2.60 -21.14
C TRP A 98 -6.57 2.66 -22.32
N SER A 99 -7.77 2.10 -22.17
CA SER A 99 -8.77 2.07 -23.22
C SER A 99 -10.07 2.71 -22.76
N ILE A 100 -10.69 3.43 -23.67
CA ILE A 100 -12.01 4.02 -23.55
C ILE A 100 -12.87 3.60 -24.72
N GLY A 101 -14.18 3.68 -24.60
CA GLY A 101 -15.05 3.29 -25.71
C GLY A 101 -16.36 4.03 -25.72
N PHE A 102 -17.06 3.91 -26.84
CA PHE A 102 -18.38 4.52 -27.02
C PHE A 102 -19.22 3.78 -28.05
N ASN A 103 -20.52 3.93 -27.93
CA ASN A 103 -21.49 3.67 -28.97
C ASN A 103 -21.90 5.00 -29.63
N GLY A 104 -22.12 4.96 -30.91
CA GLY A 104 -22.52 6.13 -31.68
C GLY A 104 -23.51 5.81 -32.79
N THR A 105 -24.05 6.85 -33.40
CA THR A 105 -24.94 6.80 -34.56
C THR A 105 -24.34 7.58 -35.71
N PHE A 106 -24.70 7.19 -36.95
CA PHE A 106 -24.31 7.88 -38.17
C PHE A 106 -25.38 7.71 -39.26
N THR A 107 -25.30 8.53 -40.30
CA THR A 107 -26.07 8.35 -41.54
C THR A 107 -25.11 8.47 -42.74
N GLY A 108 -25.22 7.56 -43.66
CA GLY A 108 -24.32 7.49 -44.83
C GLY A 108 -23.02 6.75 -44.53
N THR A 109 -21.86 7.36 -44.80
CA THR A 109 -20.55 6.73 -44.63
C THR A 109 -20.00 6.98 -43.21
N ASN A 110 -19.59 5.92 -42.54
CA ASN A 110 -18.96 6.00 -41.22
C ASN A 110 -17.43 5.96 -41.34
N THR A 111 -16.82 7.09 -41.65
CA THR A 111 -15.37 7.23 -41.78
C THR A 111 -14.71 7.42 -40.40
N ASN A 112 -13.57 6.79 -40.17
CA ASN A 112 -12.84 6.92 -38.91
C ASN A 112 -12.30 8.34 -38.69
N PRO A 113 -12.18 8.80 -37.43
CA PRO A 113 -11.43 10.02 -37.11
C PRO A 113 -9.98 9.93 -37.62
N SER A 114 -9.46 11.01 -38.15
CA SER A 114 -8.11 11.05 -38.70
C SER A 114 -7.02 11.60 -37.77
N SER A 115 -7.42 12.19 -36.67
CA SER A 115 -6.48 12.84 -35.70
C SER A 115 -7.06 12.81 -34.30
N PHE A 116 -6.16 12.58 -33.33
CA PHE A 116 -6.45 12.58 -31.90
C PHE A 116 -5.44 13.46 -31.19
N ALA A 117 -5.86 14.15 -30.12
CA ALA A 117 -4.97 14.94 -29.27
C ALA A 117 -5.27 14.72 -27.79
N ILE A 118 -4.24 14.63 -26.96
CA ILE A 118 -4.35 14.61 -25.49
C ILE A 118 -3.86 15.93 -24.93
N ASN A 119 -4.69 16.59 -24.13
CA ASN A 119 -4.39 17.90 -23.51
C ASN A 119 -3.88 18.93 -24.54
N GLY A 120 -4.44 18.90 -25.75
CA GLY A 120 -4.07 19.78 -26.85
C GLY A 120 -2.86 19.35 -27.67
N THR A 121 -2.16 18.28 -27.30
CA THR A 121 -1.02 17.71 -28.04
C THR A 121 -1.48 16.56 -28.93
N THR A 122 -1.21 16.66 -30.25
CA THR A 122 -1.58 15.61 -31.23
C THR A 122 -0.85 14.31 -30.95
N CYS A 123 -1.61 13.22 -30.91
CA CYS A 123 -1.10 11.87 -30.66
C CYS A 123 -0.64 11.20 -31.96
N THR A 124 0.29 10.25 -31.81
CA THR A 124 0.69 9.32 -32.86
C THR A 124 -0.28 8.11 -32.92
N GLY A 125 -0.26 7.31 -34.01
CA GLY A 125 -1.09 6.13 -34.18
C GLY A 125 -2.04 6.18 -35.37
N GLN A 126 -2.90 5.16 -35.56
CA GLN A 126 -3.82 5.11 -36.72
C GLN A 126 -4.93 6.17 -36.59
N GLY A 127 -4.89 7.15 -37.47
CA GLY A 127 -5.94 8.16 -37.60
C GLY A 127 -5.46 9.54 -38.07
N GLY A 128 -4.18 9.84 -38.02
CA GLY A 128 -3.68 11.15 -38.43
C GLY A 128 -2.34 11.11 -39.15
N GLY A 129 -2.19 11.91 -40.20
CA GLY A 129 -0.91 12.22 -40.83
C GLY A 129 -0.04 12.97 -39.78
N THR A 130 0.95 12.30 -39.21
CA THR A 130 1.85 12.89 -38.23
C THR A 130 2.90 13.73 -38.95
N THR A 131 2.96 15.02 -38.65
CA THR A 131 4.16 15.83 -38.92
C THR A 131 5.29 15.24 -38.08
N GLN A 132 6.38 14.83 -38.73
CA GLN A 132 7.57 14.30 -38.03
C GLN A 132 8.11 15.36 -37.05
N SER A 133 8.37 14.97 -35.81
CA SER A 133 8.96 15.83 -34.78
C SER A 133 9.87 15.06 -33.83
N LEU A 134 10.70 15.80 -33.10
CA LEU A 134 11.52 15.25 -32.02
C LEU A 134 10.69 15.12 -30.75
N VAL A 135 10.83 14.00 -30.06
CA VAL A 135 10.29 13.76 -28.72
C VAL A 135 11.47 13.59 -27.77
N VAL A 136 11.61 14.52 -26.85
CA VAL A 136 12.73 14.58 -25.89
C VAL A 136 12.15 14.57 -24.48
N SER A 137 12.64 13.67 -23.62
CA SER A 137 12.14 13.55 -22.25
C SER A 137 13.23 12.99 -21.31
N PRO A 138 13.41 13.59 -20.13
CA PRO A 138 12.84 14.90 -19.70
C PRO A 138 13.50 16.08 -20.44
N THR A 139 12.86 17.23 -20.44
CA THR A 139 13.41 18.48 -21.01
C THR A 139 14.14 19.34 -19.99
N SER A 140 14.27 18.85 -18.75
CA SER A 140 15.08 19.43 -17.68
C SER A 140 15.77 18.30 -16.91
N VAL A 141 17.06 18.39 -16.73
CA VAL A 141 17.86 17.42 -15.95
C VAL A 141 18.72 18.15 -14.95
N THR A 142 18.84 17.59 -13.74
CA THR A 142 19.81 18.01 -12.75
C THR A 142 21.05 17.13 -12.87
N VAL A 143 22.21 17.73 -13.04
CA VAL A 143 23.49 17.04 -13.19
C VAL A 143 24.30 17.30 -11.92
N PRO A 144 24.58 16.27 -11.09
CA PRO A 144 25.46 16.47 -9.95
C PRO A 144 26.82 16.98 -10.42
N GLU A 145 27.40 17.92 -9.70
CA GLU A 145 28.77 18.36 -9.97
C GLU A 145 29.73 17.18 -9.90
N GLY A 146 30.69 17.10 -10.83
CA GLY A 146 31.56 15.94 -11.03
C GLY A 146 30.83 14.67 -11.53
N GLY A 147 29.52 14.73 -11.80
CA GLY A 147 28.67 13.60 -12.16
C GLY A 147 28.05 13.68 -13.57
N THR A 148 27.05 12.84 -13.80
CA THR A 148 26.33 12.78 -15.09
C THR A 148 24.84 12.58 -14.88
N ALA A 149 24.05 13.08 -15.86
CA ALA A 149 22.62 12.79 -15.99
C ALA A 149 22.27 12.44 -17.44
N THR A 150 21.09 11.90 -17.70
CA THR A 150 20.67 11.51 -19.05
C THR A 150 19.25 11.99 -19.36
N TYR A 151 19.01 12.24 -20.64
CA TYR A 151 17.66 12.38 -21.19
C TYR A 151 17.50 11.54 -22.46
N GLY A 152 16.28 11.13 -22.76
CA GLY A 152 15.97 10.28 -23.91
C GLY A 152 15.46 11.09 -25.11
N VAL A 153 15.87 10.71 -26.31
CA VAL A 153 15.40 11.26 -27.59
C VAL A 153 14.81 10.16 -28.45
N ARG A 154 13.66 10.42 -29.10
CA ARG A 154 13.08 9.56 -30.14
C ARG A 154 12.29 10.41 -31.16
N LEU A 155 11.83 9.80 -32.21
CA LEU A 155 10.96 10.47 -33.19
C LEU A 155 9.48 10.25 -32.89
N ALA A 156 8.65 11.19 -33.31
CA ALA A 156 7.19 11.12 -33.15
C ALA A 156 6.49 10.21 -34.17
N ALA A 157 7.10 10.01 -35.34
CA ALA A 157 6.58 9.15 -36.39
C ALA A 157 7.69 8.32 -37.06
N GLN A 158 7.32 7.25 -37.75
CA GLN A 158 8.27 6.44 -38.49
C GLN A 158 8.83 7.26 -39.68
N PRO A 159 10.16 7.44 -39.74
CA PRO A 159 10.78 8.15 -40.84
C PRO A 159 10.82 7.29 -42.11
N THR A 160 10.85 7.94 -43.25
CA THR A 160 11.01 7.25 -44.56
C THR A 160 12.46 6.86 -44.89
N GLY A 161 13.41 7.37 -44.09
CA GLY A 161 14.83 7.08 -44.19
C GLY A 161 15.52 7.43 -42.85
N ASN A 162 16.83 7.25 -42.76
CA ASN A 162 17.55 7.55 -41.53
C ASN A 162 17.49 9.05 -41.20
N VAL A 163 17.18 9.36 -39.94
CA VAL A 163 17.17 10.70 -39.37
C VAL A 163 18.27 10.82 -38.33
N THR A 164 19.20 11.76 -38.55
CA THR A 164 20.24 12.07 -37.57
C THR A 164 19.79 13.25 -36.70
N VAL A 165 19.86 13.04 -35.39
CA VAL A 165 19.55 14.07 -34.39
C VAL A 165 20.83 14.42 -33.65
N SER A 166 21.16 15.69 -33.54
CA SER A 166 22.31 16.21 -32.81
C SER A 166 21.87 16.88 -31.52
N SER A 167 22.64 16.66 -30.46
CA SER A 167 22.50 17.36 -29.18
C SER A 167 23.74 18.23 -28.95
N THR A 168 23.55 19.53 -28.97
CA THR A 168 24.65 20.50 -28.91
C THR A 168 24.48 21.41 -27.71
N ALA A 169 25.53 21.56 -26.92
CA ALA A 169 25.56 22.52 -25.81
C ALA A 169 25.49 23.96 -26.35
N GLY A 170 24.49 24.69 -25.88
CA GLY A 170 24.25 26.08 -26.22
C GLY A 170 24.86 27.07 -25.23
N SER A 171 24.15 28.18 -24.99
CA SER A 171 24.56 29.18 -24.00
C SER A 171 24.31 28.71 -22.58
N GLY A 172 25.12 29.18 -21.66
CA GLY A 172 25.04 28.91 -20.24
C GLY A 172 26.38 28.45 -19.69
N ASP A 173 26.37 27.76 -18.61
CA ASP A 173 27.50 27.27 -17.89
C ASP A 173 28.42 26.38 -18.77
N SER A 174 29.71 26.65 -18.78
CA SER A 174 30.69 25.92 -19.61
C SER A 174 31.02 24.54 -19.06
N ASP A 175 30.82 24.31 -17.77
CA ASP A 175 31.15 23.08 -17.09
C ASP A 175 30.13 21.98 -17.37
N VAL A 176 28.91 22.37 -17.74
CA VAL A 176 27.89 21.46 -18.22
C VAL A 176 28.10 21.12 -19.71
N THR A 177 28.43 19.86 -20.01
CA THR A 177 28.79 19.40 -21.37
C THR A 177 28.05 18.12 -21.77
N VAL A 178 27.87 17.94 -23.09
CA VAL A 178 27.31 16.67 -23.62
C VAL A 178 28.48 15.69 -23.84
N THR A 179 28.50 14.60 -23.09
CA THR A 179 29.61 13.60 -23.09
C THR A 179 29.23 12.30 -23.77
N GLY A 180 27.95 12.04 -24.03
CA GLY A 180 27.48 10.84 -24.73
C GLY A 180 26.22 11.11 -25.53
N GLY A 181 26.05 10.40 -26.66
CA GLY A 181 24.84 10.51 -27.50
C GLY A 181 24.69 11.86 -28.20
N SER A 182 25.78 12.63 -28.42
CA SER A 182 25.75 13.92 -29.11
C SER A 182 25.24 13.83 -30.56
N SER A 183 25.27 12.65 -31.15
CA SER A 183 24.67 12.34 -32.46
C SER A 183 23.98 11.00 -32.40
N LEU A 184 22.67 10.98 -32.62
CA LEU A 184 21.83 9.81 -32.61
C LEU A 184 21.25 9.55 -33.99
N THR A 185 21.16 8.27 -34.42
CA THR A 185 20.56 7.91 -35.69
C THR A 185 19.29 7.09 -35.47
N PHE A 186 18.17 7.59 -35.99
CA PHE A 186 16.88 6.91 -36.00
C PHE A 186 16.57 6.35 -37.37
N THR A 187 16.21 5.09 -37.41
CA THR A 187 15.87 4.33 -38.64
C THR A 187 14.37 4.01 -38.67
N THR A 188 13.92 3.40 -39.72
CA THR A 188 12.54 2.88 -39.81
C THR A 188 12.20 1.81 -38.78
N SER A 189 13.20 1.22 -38.10
CA SER A 189 13.02 0.15 -37.10
C SER A 189 13.22 0.59 -35.65
N ASN A 190 13.96 1.67 -35.37
CA ASN A 190 14.25 2.11 -34.01
C ASN A 190 13.72 3.53 -33.66
N TRP A 191 12.98 4.15 -34.54
CA TRP A 191 12.53 5.54 -34.44
C TRP A 191 11.74 5.87 -33.16
N ASN A 192 10.98 4.92 -32.65
CA ASN A 192 10.15 5.06 -31.45
C ASN A 192 10.85 4.58 -30.15
N THR A 193 12.05 4.06 -30.24
CA THR A 193 12.88 3.66 -29.09
C THR A 193 13.73 4.82 -28.65
N ALA A 194 13.60 5.26 -27.39
CA ALA A 194 14.40 6.34 -26.86
C ALA A 194 15.88 5.95 -26.81
N GLN A 195 16.73 6.82 -27.36
CA GLN A 195 18.18 6.74 -27.26
C GLN A 195 18.68 7.83 -26.30
N ASN A 196 19.60 7.50 -25.41
CA ASN A 196 20.04 8.40 -24.34
C ASN A 196 21.13 9.36 -24.81
N VAL A 197 21.00 10.60 -24.37
CA VAL A 197 22.06 11.60 -24.39
C VAL A 197 22.56 11.77 -22.97
N THR A 198 23.87 11.76 -22.77
CA THR A 198 24.51 11.94 -21.46
C THR A 198 25.09 13.34 -21.36
N VAL A 199 24.77 14.02 -20.27
CA VAL A 199 25.30 15.34 -19.90
C VAL A 199 26.13 15.16 -18.63
N SER A 200 27.27 15.84 -18.55
CA SER A 200 28.11 15.90 -17.35
C SER A 200 28.31 17.35 -16.91
N ALA A 201 28.41 17.57 -15.61
CA ALA A 201 28.94 18.78 -15.03
C ALA A 201 30.37 18.52 -14.53
N ALA A 202 31.29 19.45 -14.80
CA ALA A 202 32.66 19.33 -14.28
C ALA A 202 32.67 19.79 -12.81
N GLN A 203 33.66 19.28 -12.04
CA GLN A 203 33.90 19.77 -10.69
C GLN A 203 34.60 21.13 -10.77
N ASP A 204 34.12 22.12 -10.05
CA ASP A 204 34.74 23.42 -9.92
C ASP A 204 34.90 23.86 -8.45
N THR A 205 34.94 25.11 -8.12
CA THR A 205 35.10 25.62 -6.75
C THR A 205 34.15 26.78 -6.43
N ASP A 206 33.24 27.06 -7.31
CA ASP A 206 32.22 28.09 -7.01
C ASP A 206 31.06 27.47 -6.25
N THR A 207 30.04 28.20 -5.94
CA THR A 207 28.92 27.75 -5.07
C THR A 207 27.59 28.02 -5.76
N THR A 208 27.60 28.10 -7.08
CA THR A 208 26.44 28.52 -7.85
C THR A 208 26.00 27.41 -8.77
N ASN A 209 24.78 26.91 -8.56
CA ASN A 209 24.19 25.96 -9.50
C ASN A 209 24.15 26.57 -10.91
N GLY A 210 25.10 26.23 -11.72
CA GLY A 210 25.19 26.63 -13.11
C GLY A 210 24.07 26.00 -13.94
N SER A 211 23.80 26.56 -15.11
CA SER A 211 22.76 26.04 -15.99
C SER A 211 23.12 26.24 -17.45
N ARG A 212 22.91 25.21 -18.26
CA ARG A 212 23.15 25.24 -19.69
C ARG A 212 21.98 24.71 -20.50
N THR A 213 21.69 25.36 -21.60
CA THR A 213 20.69 24.88 -22.57
C THR A 213 21.37 23.95 -23.57
N ILE A 214 20.86 22.75 -23.73
CA ILE A 214 21.26 21.79 -24.77
C ILE A 214 20.21 21.84 -25.89
N SER A 215 20.64 22.14 -27.10
CA SER A 215 19.76 22.12 -28.27
C SER A 215 19.73 20.77 -28.94
N VAL A 216 18.59 20.12 -28.96
CA VAL A 216 18.35 18.85 -29.66
C VAL A 216 17.73 19.18 -31.02
N ALA A 217 18.43 18.93 -32.12
CA ALA A 217 18.04 19.38 -33.45
C ALA A 217 18.24 18.31 -34.53
N SER A 218 17.43 18.38 -35.58
CA SER A 218 17.59 17.58 -36.81
C SER A 218 17.15 18.42 -38.01
N SER A 219 17.75 18.17 -39.16
CA SER A 219 17.41 18.89 -40.38
C SER A 219 15.92 18.74 -40.73
N GLY A 220 15.25 19.87 -40.93
CA GLY A 220 13.81 19.90 -41.28
C GLY A 220 12.84 19.69 -40.12
N LEU A 221 13.30 19.51 -38.88
CA LEU A 221 12.47 19.37 -37.70
C LEU A 221 12.66 20.57 -36.74
N ALA A 222 11.64 20.93 -36.02
CA ALA A 222 11.75 21.92 -34.93
C ALA A 222 12.70 21.39 -33.84
N SER A 223 13.63 22.22 -33.39
CA SER A 223 14.54 21.88 -32.29
C SER A 223 13.82 21.89 -30.95
N VAL A 224 14.27 21.04 -30.04
CA VAL A 224 13.83 20.97 -28.65
C VAL A 224 14.97 21.38 -27.74
N ALA A 225 14.71 22.27 -26.78
CA ALA A 225 15.67 22.67 -25.76
C ALA A 225 15.57 21.77 -24.53
N VAL A 226 16.71 21.32 -24.02
CA VAL A 226 16.83 20.66 -22.71
C VAL A 226 17.65 21.57 -21.80
N THR A 227 17.11 21.88 -20.61
CA THR A 227 17.83 22.63 -19.60
C THR A 227 18.57 21.64 -18.69
N ALA A 228 19.89 21.69 -18.70
CA ALA A 228 20.73 20.98 -17.75
C ALA A 228 21.20 21.95 -16.67
N THR A 229 20.83 21.68 -15.42
CA THR A 229 21.20 22.49 -14.25
C THR A 229 22.15 21.67 -13.41
N GLU A 230 23.30 22.24 -13.12
CA GLU A 230 24.27 21.69 -12.20
C GLU A 230 23.71 21.72 -10.78
N ALA A 231 23.98 20.67 -10.04
CA ALA A 231 23.79 20.64 -8.60
C ALA A 231 25.19 20.75 -7.97
N ASP A 232 25.57 22.00 -7.69
CA ASP A 232 26.79 22.37 -7.02
C ASP A 232 26.87 21.70 -5.62
N ASP A 233 28.01 21.14 -5.29
CA ASP A 233 28.29 20.54 -4.00
C ASP A 233 29.34 21.31 -3.17
N ASP A 234 29.77 22.50 -3.66
CA ASP A 234 30.63 23.40 -2.94
C ASP A 234 29.87 24.31 -1.97
N THR A 235 30.50 24.64 -0.84
CA THR A 235 29.90 25.53 0.16
C THR A 235 30.62 26.87 0.21
N SER A 236 29.83 27.98 0.11
CA SER A 236 30.35 29.34 0.17
C SER A 236 31.13 29.62 1.46
N THR A 237 32.39 30.10 1.32
CA THR A 237 33.24 30.73 2.35
C THR A 237 33.29 30.07 3.74
N GLY A 238 33.05 28.78 3.86
CA GLY A 238 33.17 28.00 5.12
C GLY A 238 34.56 27.42 5.26
N THR A 239 35.05 27.28 6.49
CA THR A 239 36.22 26.46 6.83
C THR A 239 35.97 25.01 6.42
N GLN A 240 36.96 24.34 5.84
CA GLN A 240 36.90 22.89 5.58
C GLN A 240 36.38 22.15 6.82
N SER A 241 35.46 21.18 6.63
CA SER A 241 34.89 20.41 7.71
C SER A 241 34.77 18.92 7.34
N LEU A 242 34.58 18.11 8.36
CA LEU A 242 34.21 16.70 8.20
C LEU A 242 32.72 16.56 7.89
N VAL A 243 32.37 15.79 6.89
CA VAL A 243 30.98 15.37 6.59
C VAL A 243 30.86 13.89 6.90
N VAL A 244 30.06 13.56 7.89
CA VAL A 244 29.88 12.20 8.39
C VAL A 244 28.41 11.83 8.28
N SER A 245 28.12 10.69 7.67
CA SER A 245 26.73 10.24 7.47
C SER A 245 26.61 8.71 7.43
N PRO A 246 25.66 8.13 8.17
CA PRO A 246 24.84 8.77 9.22
C PRO A 246 25.66 9.06 10.49
N THR A 247 25.18 9.97 11.33
CA THR A 247 25.77 10.29 12.66
C THR A 247 25.16 9.48 13.80
N SER A 248 24.21 8.59 13.48
CA SER A 248 23.67 7.58 14.39
C SER A 248 23.63 6.24 13.65
N VAL A 249 24.23 5.22 14.22
CA VAL A 249 24.39 3.90 13.60
C VAL A 249 23.93 2.83 14.59
N SER A 250 22.99 1.99 14.17
CA SER A 250 22.65 0.76 14.91
C SER A 250 23.57 -0.36 14.42
N VAL A 251 24.26 -1.02 15.34
CA VAL A 251 25.18 -2.14 15.06
C VAL A 251 24.54 -3.40 15.66
N PRO A 252 24.04 -4.34 14.85
CA PRO A 252 23.50 -5.58 15.39
C PRO A 252 24.58 -6.33 16.15
N GLU A 253 24.24 -6.90 17.30
CA GLU A 253 25.15 -7.69 18.11
C GLU A 253 25.74 -8.85 17.31
N GLY A 254 27.00 -9.20 17.54
CA GLY A 254 27.73 -10.18 16.75
C GLY A 254 28.00 -9.79 15.30
N SER A 255 27.62 -8.58 14.88
CA SER A 255 27.66 -8.13 13.49
C SER A 255 28.41 -6.81 13.30
N THR A 256 28.32 -6.24 12.10
CA THR A 256 28.97 -4.98 11.74
C THR A 256 28.01 -4.02 11.06
N ALA A 257 28.25 -2.72 11.24
CA ALA A 257 27.60 -1.64 10.50
C ALA A 257 28.62 -0.59 10.05
N THR A 258 28.22 0.29 9.14
CA THR A 258 29.17 1.29 8.60
C THR A 258 28.57 2.68 8.59
N TYR A 259 29.44 3.70 8.64
CA TYR A 259 29.12 5.07 8.28
C TYR A 259 30.16 5.63 7.33
N GLY A 260 29.79 6.58 6.51
CA GLY A 260 30.67 7.22 5.53
C GLY A 260 31.28 8.53 6.07
N VAL A 261 32.52 8.79 5.73
CA VAL A 261 33.24 10.04 6.01
C VAL A 261 33.75 10.63 4.71
N ARG A 262 33.54 11.93 4.49
CA ARG A 262 34.17 12.72 3.42
C ARG A 262 34.51 14.12 3.91
N LEU A 263 35.21 14.88 3.13
CA LEU A 263 35.44 16.29 3.41
C LEU A 263 34.39 17.16 2.72
N SER A 264 34.12 18.33 3.28
CA SER A 264 33.19 19.30 2.70
C SER A 264 33.75 20.09 1.54
N ARG A 265 35.09 20.05 1.36
CA ARG A 265 35.84 20.83 0.34
C ARG A 265 37.10 20.10 -0.06
N GLN A 266 37.63 20.44 -1.26
CA GLN A 266 38.91 19.95 -1.74
C GLN A 266 40.05 20.44 -0.84
N PRO A 267 40.88 19.57 -0.28
CA PRO A 267 42.00 19.97 0.54
C PRO A 267 43.16 20.41 -0.34
N SER A 268 43.99 21.30 0.14
CA SER A 268 45.25 21.71 -0.54
C SER A 268 46.34 20.64 -0.46
N GLY A 269 46.18 19.60 0.30
CA GLY A 269 47.08 18.45 0.50
C GLY A 269 46.36 17.32 1.21
N ASN A 270 47.02 16.19 1.44
CA ASN A 270 46.38 15.04 2.09
C ASN A 270 45.91 15.36 3.51
N VAL A 271 44.69 14.99 3.81
CA VAL A 271 44.05 15.12 5.14
C VAL A 271 43.81 13.72 5.72
N SER A 272 44.40 13.48 6.89
CA SER A 272 44.17 12.23 7.63
C SER A 272 43.05 12.44 8.63
N VAL A 273 42.06 11.54 8.57
CA VAL A 273 40.89 11.52 9.49
C VAL A 273 40.94 10.24 10.30
N THR A 274 40.79 10.35 11.60
CA THR A 274 40.74 9.20 12.51
C THR A 274 39.39 9.05 13.15
N SER A 275 38.94 7.81 13.27
CA SER A 275 37.72 7.43 14.02
C SER A 275 38.10 6.65 15.26
N THR A 276 37.81 7.21 16.43
CA THR A 276 38.25 6.65 17.72
C THR A 276 37.04 6.39 18.61
N ALA A 277 36.97 5.19 19.14
CA ALA A 277 35.95 4.83 20.12
C ALA A 277 36.15 5.59 21.44
N GLY A 278 35.15 6.34 21.85
CA GLY A 278 35.13 7.15 23.08
C GLY A 278 34.50 6.41 24.26
N SER A 279 33.80 7.17 25.11
CA SER A 279 33.07 6.63 26.25
C SER A 279 31.80 5.90 25.84
N GLY A 280 31.38 4.93 26.61
CA GLY A 280 30.19 4.13 26.42
C GLY A 280 30.51 2.64 26.40
N ASP A 281 29.65 1.86 25.79
CA ASP A 281 29.75 0.42 25.73
C ASP A 281 31.04 -0.05 25.06
N THR A 282 31.77 -0.93 25.72
CA THR A 282 33.05 -1.46 25.22
C THR A 282 32.89 -2.56 24.17
N ASN A 283 31.71 -3.15 24.05
CA ASN A 283 31.40 -4.15 23.05
C ASN A 283 31.36 -3.54 21.65
N ILE A 284 31.06 -2.25 21.53
CA ILE A 284 31.10 -1.53 20.26
C ILE A 284 32.54 -1.07 19.95
N THR A 285 33.11 -1.51 18.86
CA THR A 285 34.50 -1.21 18.45
C THR A 285 34.60 -0.77 17.00
N VAL A 286 35.65 0.00 16.68
CA VAL A 286 35.98 0.35 15.28
C VAL A 286 36.88 -0.74 14.73
N THR A 287 36.40 -1.51 13.76
CA THR A 287 37.15 -2.67 13.19
C THR A 287 37.70 -2.41 11.78
N GLY A 288 37.21 -1.35 11.10
CA GLY A 288 37.72 -0.97 9.79
C GLY A 288 37.64 0.54 9.57
N GLY A 289 38.54 1.11 8.76
CA GLY A 289 38.52 2.54 8.44
C GLY A 289 38.85 3.47 9.61
N SER A 290 39.52 2.98 10.67
CA SER A 290 39.91 3.80 11.83
C SER A 290 40.82 4.96 11.47
N SER A 291 41.53 4.90 10.32
CA SER A 291 42.31 5.98 9.73
C SER A 291 42.03 6.04 8.24
N LEU A 292 41.52 7.17 7.77
CA LEU A 292 41.21 7.45 6.37
C LEU A 292 42.10 8.57 5.86
N THR A 293 42.44 8.54 4.57
CA THR A 293 43.21 9.60 3.93
C THR A 293 42.42 10.18 2.77
N PHE A 294 42.16 11.47 2.83
CA PHE A 294 41.52 12.25 1.77
C PHE A 294 42.58 13.08 1.03
N THR A 295 42.55 13.01 -0.28
CA THR A 295 43.46 13.70 -1.20
C THR A 295 42.69 14.74 -2.01
N THR A 296 43.38 15.51 -2.84
CA THR A 296 42.76 16.45 -3.78
C THR A 296 41.86 15.78 -4.84
N SER A 297 41.92 14.44 -4.96
CA SER A 297 41.13 13.70 -5.97
C SER A 297 40.02 12.78 -5.38
N ASN A 298 40.02 12.52 -4.05
CA ASN A 298 39.03 11.63 -3.45
C ASN A 298 38.30 12.26 -2.25
N TRP A 299 38.50 13.53 -2.01
CA TRP A 299 37.98 14.25 -0.81
C TRP A 299 36.45 14.20 -0.64
N ASN A 300 35.71 14.22 -1.75
CA ASN A 300 34.23 14.20 -1.79
C ASN A 300 33.66 12.78 -1.89
N THR A 301 34.51 11.76 -2.08
CA THR A 301 34.04 10.35 -2.08
C THR A 301 34.03 9.82 -0.67
N ALA A 302 32.85 9.38 -0.21
CA ALA A 302 32.72 8.82 1.13
C ALA A 302 33.56 7.54 1.28
N GLN A 303 34.38 7.50 2.31
CA GLN A 303 35.11 6.31 2.73
C GLN A 303 34.47 5.74 3.99
N ASN A 304 34.29 4.44 4.04
CA ASN A 304 33.56 3.78 5.09
C ASN A 304 34.42 3.51 6.32
N VAL A 305 33.84 3.76 7.48
CA VAL A 305 34.30 3.27 8.78
C VAL A 305 33.39 2.14 9.21
N THR A 306 33.98 1.02 9.61
CA THR A 306 33.22 -0.17 10.06
C THR A 306 33.25 -0.26 11.57
N LEU A 307 32.08 -0.41 12.15
CA LEU A 307 31.85 -0.70 13.56
C LEU A 307 31.47 -2.16 13.72
N SER A 308 31.83 -2.75 14.84
CA SER A 308 31.37 -4.08 15.25
C SER A 308 30.87 -4.01 16.68
N ALA A 309 29.75 -4.64 16.97
CA ALA A 309 29.32 -4.98 18.33
C ALA A 309 29.70 -6.44 18.61
N ALA A 310 30.29 -6.70 19.78
CA ALA A 310 30.61 -8.07 20.19
C ALA A 310 29.36 -8.76 20.71
N GLN A 311 29.27 -10.09 20.54
CA GLN A 311 28.23 -10.88 21.17
C GLN A 311 28.46 -10.94 22.66
N ASP A 312 27.46 -10.65 23.46
CA ASP A 312 27.52 -10.82 24.91
C ASP A 312 26.27 -11.58 25.44
N THR A 313 25.85 -11.40 26.65
CA THR A 313 24.70 -12.10 27.24
C THR A 313 23.80 -11.17 28.05
N ASP A 314 24.04 -9.87 27.95
CA ASP A 314 23.12 -8.92 28.58
C ASP A 314 21.96 -8.57 27.62
N THR A 315 21.02 -7.79 28.05
CA THR A 315 19.79 -7.49 27.27
C THR A 315 19.65 -6.00 27.04
N THR A 316 20.75 -5.29 27.11
CA THR A 316 20.73 -3.83 27.10
C THR A 316 21.38 -3.31 25.84
N ASN A 317 20.63 -2.62 24.99
CA ASN A 317 21.21 -1.90 23.86
C ASN A 317 22.26 -0.91 24.36
N GLY A 318 23.50 -1.34 24.37
CA GLY A 318 24.65 -0.51 24.72
C GLY A 318 24.81 0.65 23.74
N SER A 319 25.48 1.72 24.16
CA SER A 319 25.74 2.85 23.29
C SER A 319 27.14 3.40 23.48
N ARG A 320 27.82 3.70 22.37
CA ARG A 320 29.16 4.26 22.37
C ARG A 320 29.28 5.44 21.42
N THR A 321 29.98 6.48 21.87
CA THR A 321 30.33 7.60 21.01
C THR A 321 31.63 7.31 20.25
N ILE A 322 31.61 7.41 18.93
CA ILE A 322 32.78 7.35 18.08
C ILE A 322 33.13 8.78 17.68
N THR A 323 34.34 9.22 17.97
CA THR A 323 34.83 10.55 17.61
C THR A 323 35.57 10.49 16.29
N VAL A 324 35.05 11.18 15.28
CA VAL A 324 35.71 11.36 13.97
C VAL A 324 36.44 12.69 14.00
N ALA A 325 37.76 12.67 13.87
CA ALA A 325 38.59 13.85 14.06
C ALA A 325 39.72 13.95 13.03
N SER A 326 40.13 15.18 12.74
CA SER A 326 41.31 15.51 11.92
C SER A 326 41.96 16.77 12.48
N SER A 327 43.29 16.89 12.31
CA SER A 327 44.02 18.08 12.76
C SER A 327 43.49 19.33 12.07
N GLY A 328 43.12 20.33 12.88
CA GLY A 328 42.62 21.61 12.39
C GLY A 328 41.12 21.65 11.96
N LEU A 329 40.41 20.52 12.05
CA LEU A 329 38.98 20.45 11.75
C LEU A 329 38.17 20.17 13.02
N THR A 330 36.95 20.68 13.06
CA THR A 330 36.01 20.35 14.15
C THR A 330 35.65 18.87 14.09
N SER A 331 35.78 18.16 15.20
CA SER A 331 35.44 16.75 15.30
C SER A 331 33.92 16.55 15.20
N VAL A 332 33.51 15.40 14.63
CA VAL A 332 32.11 14.96 14.56
C VAL A 332 31.93 13.73 15.41
N ALA A 333 30.87 13.71 16.23
CA ALA A 333 30.49 12.54 17.02
C ALA A 333 29.51 11.67 16.22
N VAL A 334 29.76 10.36 16.21
CA VAL A 334 28.81 9.34 15.73
C VAL A 334 28.35 8.54 16.95
N THR A 335 27.06 8.47 17.15
CA THR A 335 26.46 7.61 18.17
C THR A 335 26.24 6.23 17.59
N ALA A 336 27.00 5.26 18.06
CA ALA A 336 26.78 3.85 17.75
C ALA A 336 25.95 3.23 18.86
N THR A 337 24.83 2.61 18.50
CA THR A 337 23.97 1.89 19.47
C THR A 337 23.95 0.44 19.07
N GLU A 338 24.29 -0.42 19.99
CA GLU A 338 24.13 -1.86 19.83
C GLU A 338 22.66 -2.22 19.68
N ALA A 339 22.36 -3.08 18.74
CA ALA A 339 21.07 -3.74 18.67
C ALA A 339 21.28 -5.14 19.25
N ASP A 340 21.06 -5.24 20.54
CA ASP A 340 21.14 -6.43 21.34
C ASP A 340 20.16 -7.50 20.80
N ASP A 341 20.63 -8.73 20.68
CA ASP A 341 19.84 -9.89 20.28
C ASP A 341 19.71 -10.95 21.38
N ASP A 342 20.23 -10.64 22.59
CA ASP A 342 20.10 -11.48 23.75
C ASP A 342 18.76 -11.27 24.49
N THR A 343 18.22 -12.37 24.95
CA THR A 343 17.00 -12.35 25.76
C THR A 343 17.35 -12.58 27.22
N GLY A 344 17.04 -11.61 28.07
CA GLY A 344 17.17 -11.75 29.53
C GLY A 344 16.39 -12.96 30.00
N GLY A 345 17.08 -13.89 30.64
CA GLY A 345 16.69 -15.24 31.00
C GLY A 345 15.24 -15.45 31.50
N GLY A 346 14.33 -15.32 30.60
CA GLY A 346 12.99 -15.82 30.57
C GLY A 346 12.75 -16.19 29.11
N ASN A 347 12.10 -17.28 28.81
CA ASN A 347 11.81 -17.84 27.49
C ASN A 347 11.24 -16.84 26.45
N GLY A 348 11.85 -15.67 26.30
CA GLY A 348 11.55 -14.68 25.27
C GLY A 348 12.02 -15.21 23.93
N GLY A 349 11.12 -15.80 23.16
CA GLY A 349 11.43 -16.43 21.87
C GLY A 349 11.93 -15.38 20.88
N THR A 350 12.96 -15.75 20.12
CA THR A 350 13.35 -15.07 18.87
C THR A 350 12.08 -14.81 18.05
N HIS A 351 12.01 -13.63 17.41
CA HIS A 351 10.95 -13.34 16.46
C HIS A 351 10.93 -14.44 15.39
N VAL A 352 9.89 -15.26 15.38
CA VAL A 352 9.79 -16.42 14.50
C VAL A 352 8.97 -16.08 13.27
N ASP A 353 9.22 -16.74 12.17
CA ASP A 353 8.53 -16.51 10.90
C ASP A 353 6.99 -16.70 11.00
N ASN A 354 6.54 -17.71 11.76
CA ASN A 354 5.12 -17.95 12.04
C ASN A 354 4.86 -17.97 13.55
N PRO A 355 4.22 -16.94 14.14
CA PRO A 355 3.98 -16.85 15.59
C PRO A 355 3.05 -17.93 16.13
N TYR A 356 2.26 -18.58 15.27
CA TYR A 356 1.32 -19.63 15.68
C TYR A 356 1.95 -21.02 15.70
N ALA A 357 3.10 -21.20 15.04
CA ALA A 357 3.75 -22.52 14.95
C ALA A 357 4.19 -23.00 16.33
N GLY A 358 3.64 -24.16 16.75
CA GLY A 358 3.93 -24.78 18.05
C GLY A 358 3.38 -24.03 19.27
N ALA A 359 2.62 -22.95 19.06
CA ALA A 359 2.06 -22.14 20.12
C ALA A 359 0.66 -22.61 20.56
N THR A 360 0.34 -22.35 21.83
CA THR A 360 -1.05 -22.37 22.32
C THR A 360 -1.67 -20.99 22.17
N GLY A 361 -3.00 -20.93 22.01
CA GLY A 361 -3.71 -19.65 21.89
C GLY A 361 -4.27 -19.16 23.23
N TYR A 362 -4.14 -17.88 23.51
CA TYR A 362 -4.76 -17.24 24.66
C TYR A 362 -6.30 -17.38 24.63
N VAL A 363 -6.86 -17.91 25.70
CA VAL A 363 -8.32 -18.01 25.91
C VAL A 363 -8.79 -16.76 26.65
N ASN A 364 -9.55 -15.91 25.95
CA ASN A 364 -10.17 -14.73 26.56
C ASN A 364 -11.30 -15.15 27.50
N SER A 365 -11.08 -15.00 28.82
CA SER A 365 -12.06 -15.45 29.83
C SER A 365 -13.36 -14.63 29.82
N ASP A 366 -13.35 -13.39 29.31
CA ASP A 366 -14.54 -12.57 29.20
C ASP A 366 -15.48 -13.13 28.11
N TRP A 367 -14.91 -13.52 26.97
CA TRP A 367 -15.64 -14.23 25.91
C TRP A 367 -16.03 -15.64 26.33
N ALA A 368 -15.10 -16.40 26.92
CA ALA A 368 -15.30 -17.78 27.36
C ALA A 368 -16.50 -17.90 28.35
N SER A 369 -16.62 -16.95 29.26
CA SER A 369 -17.72 -16.87 30.21
C SER A 369 -19.08 -16.66 29.52
N LYS A 370 -19.13 -15.76 28.55
CA LYS A 370 -20.34 -15.51 27.74
C LYS A 370 -20.71 -16.73 26.90
N ALA A 371 -19.72 -17.35 26.24
CA ALA A 371 -19.89 -18.56 25.46
C ALA A 371 -20.42 -19.71 26.31
N SER A 372 -19.80 -19.97 27.48
CA SER A 372 -20.19 -21.07 28.39
C SER A 372 -21.61 -20.88 28.99
N ALA A 373 -22.09 -19.66 29.07
CA ALA A 373 -23.45 -19.37 29.53
C ALA A 373 -24.54 -19.75 28.50
N GLU A 374 -24.15 -19.97 27.24
CA GLU A 374 -25.07 -20.38 26.18
C GLU A 374 -25.17 -21.89 26.07
N PRO A 375 -26.34 -22.42 25.74
CA PRO A 375 -26.53 -23.87 25.53
C PRO A 375 -25.58 -24.41 24.47
N GLY A 376 -24.74 -25.39 24.83
CA GLY A 376 -23.72 -25.98 23.97
C GLY A 376 -22.43 -25.16 23.81
N GLY A 377 -22.38 -23.95 24.32
CA GLY A 377 -21.26 -23.04 24.11
C GLY A 377 -19.98 -23.41 24.88
N SER A 378 -20.09 -24.19 25.96
CA SER A 378 -18.94 -24.72 26.70
C SER A 378 -18.00 -25.59 25.84
N ALA A 379 -18.49 -26.19 24.76
CA ALA A 379 -17.70 -26.99 23.83
C ALA A 379 -16.65 -26.13 23.04
N VAL A 380 -16.84 -24.81 22.96
CA VAL A 380 -15.93 -23.90 22.27
C VAL A 380 -15.35 -22.81 23.18
N ALA A 381 -15.73 -22.76 24.45
CA ALA A 381 -15.33 -21.69 25.36
C ALA A 381 -13.81 -21.63 25.64
N ASN A 382 -13.08 -22.71 25.32
CA ASN A 382 -11.61 -22.80 25.43
C ASN A 382 -10.88 -22.47 24.12
N VAL A 383 -11.60 -21.97 23.11
CA VAL A 383 -10.98 -21.56 21.82
C VAL A 383 -10.45 -20.13 21.95
N SER A 384 -9.24 -19.91 21.39
CA SER A 384 -8.64 -18.57 21.32
C SER A 384 -9.41 -17.66 20.38
N THR A 385 -9.66 -16.42 20.82
CA THR A 385 -10.31 -15.36 20.02
C THR A 385 -9.52 -14.08 20.08
N GLY A 386 -9.71 -13.18 19.09
CA GLY A 386 -9.13 -11.85 19.11
C GLY A 386 -9.66 -10.98 20.26
N VAL A 387 -8.83 -10.07 20.74
CA VAL A 387 -9.21 -9.01 21.70
C VAL A 387 -9.24 -7.69 20.94
N TRP A 388 -10.40 -7.07 20.86
CA TRP A 388 -10.59 -5.86 20.08
C TRP A 388 -10.32 -4.60 20.90
N LEU A 389 -9.37 -3.79 20.45
CA LEU A 389 -9.09 -2.46 21.00
C LEU A 389 -9.77 -1.42 20.09
N ASP A 390 -11.10 -1.33 20.16
CA ASP A 390 -11.93 -0.54 19.24
C ASP A 390 -12.08 0.94 19.64
N ARG A 391 -11.42 1.37 20.71
CA ARG A 391 -11.44 2.74 21.24
C ARG A 391 -10.34 2.95 22.28
N ILE A 392 -10.03 4.20 22.59
CA ILE A 392 -9.01 4.55 23.57
C ILE A 392 -9.32 3.91 24.95
N ALA A 393 -10.59 3.93 25.37
CA ALA A 393 -10.99 3.34 26.65
C ALA A 393 -10.75 1.83 26.75
N ALA A 394 -10.68 1.10 25.64
CA ALA A 394 -10.40 -0.33 25.63
C ALA A 394 -8.97 -0.66 26.11
N ILE A 395 -8.04 0.28 26.05
CA ILE A 395 -6.67 0.11 26.54
C ILE A 395 -6.66 -0.09 28.05
N ALA A 396 -7.37 0.76 28.77
CA ALA A 396 -7.47 0.66 30.23
C ALA A 396 -8.49 -0.41 30.68
N GLY A 397 -9.48 -0.71 29.85
CA GLY A 397 -10.61 -1.55 30.20
C GLY A 397 -11.67 -0.83 31.03
N THR A 398 -12.67 -1.58 31.44
CA THR A 398 -13.79 -1.11 32.25
C THR A 398 -14.05 -2.06 33.41
N SER A 399 -15.04 -1.76 34.26
CA SER A 399 -15.47 -2.67 35.32
C SER A 399 -16.06 -4.00 34.80
N SER A 400 -16.42 -4.06 33.51
CA SER A 400 -17.07 -5.21 32.87
C SER A 400 -16.25 -5.87 31.76
N ALA A 401 -15.12 -5.30 31.37
CA ALA A 401 -14.22 -5.80 30.33
C ALA A 401 -12.77 -5.50 30.69
N LYS A 402 -11.89 -6.50 30.53
CA LYS A 402 -10.45 -6.32 30.75
C LYS A 402 -9.85 -5.32 29.78
N GLY A 403 -8.86 -4.56 30.24
CA GLY A 403 -7.99 -3.77 29.38
C GLY A 403 -6.80 -4.56 28.88
N LEU A 404 -5.99 -3.91 28.03
CA LEU A 404 -4.84 -4.52 27.37
C LEU A 404 -3.87 -5.21 28.34
N ALA A 405 -3.43 -4.50 29.39
CA ALA A 405 -2.52 -5.04 30.40
C ALA A 405 -3.12 -6.26 31.14
N ALA A 406 -4.41 -6.21 31.47
CA ALA A 406 -5.08 -7.30 32.17
C ALA A 406 -5.23 -8.56 31.28
N HIS A 407 -5.41 -8.39 29.97
CA HIS A 407 -5.36 -9.52 29.02
C HIS A 407 -3.97 -10.13 28.91
N LEU A 408 -2.92 -9.28 28.86
CA LEU A 408 -1.53 -9.76 28.81
C LEU A 408 -1.12 -10.47 30.11
N ASP A 409 -1.50 -9.96 31.28
CA ASP A 409 -1.23 -10.61 32.57
C ASP A 409 -1.97 -11.96 32.69
N ALA A 410 -3.20 -12.04 32.16
CA ALA A 410 -3.93 -13.29 32.06
C ALA A 410 -3.26 -14.28 31.06
N ALA A 411 -2.72 -13.77 29.97
CA ALA A 411 -1.96 -14.56 29.00
C ALA A 411 -0.70 -15.15 29.63
N LEU A 412 0.09 -14.36 30.39
CA LEU A 412 1.25 -14.87 31.14
C LEU A 412 0.85 -15.97 32.13
N THR A 413 -0.31 -15.83 32.77
CA THR A 413 -0.83 -16.88 33.68
C THR A 413 -1.15 -18.16 32.93
N GLN A 414 -1.70 -18.07 31.72
CA GLN A 414 -1.98 -19.25 30.88
C GLN A 414 -0.69 -19.84 30.30
N ASP A 415 0.26 -19.00 29.92
CA ASP A 415 1.58 -19.42 29.42
C ASP A 415 2.34 -20.21 30.49
N ALA A 416 2.38 -19.73 31.72
CA ALA A 416 3.00 -20.45 32.84
C ALA A 416 2.33 -21.83 33.13
N ALA A 417 1.10 -22.04 32.69
CA ALA A 417 0.35 -23.26 32.91
C ALA A 417 0.36 -24.22 31.71
N ASN A 418 0.85 -23.82 30.54
CA ASN A 418 0.81 -24.62 29.30
C ASN A 418 2.06 -25.48 29.03
N GLY A 419 3.01 -25.49 29.95
CA GLY A 419 4.29 -26.23 29.82
C GLY A 419 5.35 -25.39 29.12
N SER A 420 6.00 -25.95 28.09
CA SER A 420 7.05 -25.26 27.33
C SER A 420 6.59 -24.71 25.97
N ALA A 421 5.31 -24.80 25.66
CA ALA A 421 4.79 -24.25 24.42
C ALA A 421 4.63 -22.72 24.55
N PRO A 422 5.10 -21.92 23.58
CA PRO A 422 4.84 -20.48 23.62
C PRO A 422 3.34 -20.19 23.52
N LEU A 423 2.91 -19.05 24.04
CA LEU A 423 1.52 -18.62 23.99
C LEU A 423 1.35 -17.44 23.03
N THR A 424 0.39 -17.57 22.11
CA THR A 424 0.01 -16.50 21.19
C THR A 424 -1.23 -15.79 21.69
N ILE A 425 -1.18 -14.46 21.79
CA ILE A 425 -2.34 -13.59 22.06
C ILE A 425 -2.57 -12.65 20.88
N GLN A 426 -3.83 -12.39 20.51
CA GLN A 426 -4.21 -11.64 19.33
C GLN A 426 -4.96 -10.37 19.72
N PHE A 427 -4.44 -9.19 19.33
CA PHE A 427 -5.10 -7.89 19.52
C PHE A 427 -5.48 -7.28 18.19
N VAL A 428 -6.69 -6.76 18.12
CA VAL A 428 -7.16 -5.99 16.96
C VAL A 428 -6.98 -4.52 17.24
N ILE A 429 -6.11 -3.87 16.48
CA ILE A 429 -5.88 -2.43 16.48
C ILE A 429 -6.91 -1.81 15.55
N TYR A 430 -7.89 -1.08 16.09
CA TYR A 430 -9.06 -0.67 15.32
C TYR A 430 -9.64 0.66 15.81
N ASN A 431 -8.94 1.76 15.55
CA ASN A 431 -9.42 3.08 15.97
C ASN A 431 -8.93 4.25 15.08
N LEU A 432 -8.65 3.99 13.79
CA LEU A 432 -8.33 5.07 12.85
C LEU A 432 -9.40 6.18 12.85
N PRO A 433 -9.02 7.44 12.62
CA PRO A 433 -9.99 8.51 12.49
C PRO A 433 -10.88 8.27 11.25
N ASN A 434 -12.19 8.49 11.40
CA ASN A 434 -13.22 8.07 10.45
C ASN A 434 -13.22 6.55 10.18
N ARG A 435 -12.84 5.74 11.18
CA ARG A 435 -12.81 4.28 11.10
C ARG A 435 -14.04 3.73 10.41
N ASP A 436 -13.82 2.75 9.55
CA ASP A 436 -14.85 2.08 8.76
C ASP A 436 -15.76 3.09 8.03
N CYS A 437 -15.10 3.90 7.22
CA CYS A 437 -15.67 5.09 6.59
C CYS A 437 -16.88 4.79 5.67
N SER A 438 -17.08 3.53 5.27
CA SER A 438 -18.19 3.10 4.42
C SER A 438 -19.29 2.34 5.14
N ALA A 439 -19.13 1.99 6.45
CA ALA A 439 -20.09 1.24 7.24
C ALA A 439 -20.35 1.93 8.59
N LEU A 440 -21.59 2.38 8.81
CA LEU A 440 -21.93 3.19 9.98
C LEU A 440 -21.93 2.39 11.29
N ALA A 441 -22.23 1.09 11.23
CA ALA A 441 -22.40 0.24 12.42
C ALA A 441 -21.13 0.12 13.26
N SER A 442 -19.97 0.22 12.64
CA SER A 442 -18.63 0.06 13.24
C SER A 442 -17.81 1.35 13.26
N ASN A 443 -18.42 2.52 13.02
CA ASN A 443 -17.75 3.81 13.14
C ASN A 443 -17.09 3.98 14.50
N GLY A 444 -15.96 4.72 14.53
CA GLY A 444 -15.18 4.99 15.73
C GLY A 444 -15.37 6.39 16.31
N GLU A 445 -14.75 6.59 17.47
CA GLU A 445 -14.80 7.86 18.22
C GLU A 445 -13.93 8.96 17.62
N LEU A 446 -12.87 8.62 16.86
CA LEU A 446 -11.95 9.58 16.29
C LEU A 446 -12.43 10.10 14.94
N LYS A 447 -12.31 11.42 14.72
CA LYS A 447 -12.67 12.06 13.45
C LYS A 447 -11.49 12.85 12.92
N ILE A 448 -11.25 12.76 11.60
CA ILE A 448 -10.16 13.51 10.93
C ILE A 448 -10.28 14.99 11.20
N ALA A 449 -11.48 15.57 11.02
CA ALA A 449 -11.76 16.98 11.24
C ALA A 449 -11.55 17.45 12.72
N GLN A 450 -11.37 16.51 13.66
CA GLN A 450 -11.19 16.79 15.10
C GLN A 450 -9.79 16.39 15.57
N ASN A 451 -8.76 16.56 14.76
CA ASN A 451 -7.38 16.16 15.06
C ASN A 451 -7.24 14.65 15.36
N GLY A 452 -8.11 13.82 14.79
CA GLY A 452 -8.21 12.40 15.10
C GLY A 452 -6.93 11.62 14.83
N LEU A 453 -6.17 11.97 13.78
CA LEU A 453 -4.92 11.29 13.46
C LEU A 453 -3.85 11.49 14.55
N ASN A 454 -3.74 12.69 15.11
CA ASN A 454 -2.81 12.94 16.22
C ASN A 454 -3.26 12.19 17.46
N ARG A 455 -4.57 12.22 17.79
CA ARG A 455 -5.14 11.46 18.91
C ARG A 455 -4.92 9.95 18.76
N TYR A 456 -5.10 9.42 17.52
CA TYR A 456 -4.79 8.03 17.21
C TYR A 456 -3.33 7.68 17.55
N LYS A 457 -2.39 8.56 17.18
CA LYS A 457 -0.96 8.36 17.47
C LYS A 457 -0.68 8.42 18.99
N THR A 458 -1.08 9.50 19.64
CA THR A 458 -0.64 9.82 21.00
C THR A 458 -1.51 9.26 22.13
N GLU A 459 -2.82 9.07 21.87
CA GLU A 459 -3.76 8.59 22.89
C GLU A 459 -4.11 7.10 22.69
N TYR A 460 -3.77 6.52 21.52
CA TYR A 460 -4.12 5.14 21.22
C TYR A 460 -2.87 4.27 20.92
N ILE A 461 -2.12 4.52 19.87
CA ILE A 461 -0.96 3.68 19.50
C ILE A 461 0.19 3.78 20.50
N ASP A 462 0.59 4.99 20.92
CA ASP A 462 1.70 5.15 21.86
C ASP A 462 1.44 4.46 23.21
N PRO A 463 0.26 4.58 23.86
CA PRO A 463 -0.05 3.83 25.07
C PRO A 463 -0.08 2.31 24.86
N ILE A 464 -0.60 1.83 23.73
CA ILE A 464 -0.58 0.39 23.40
C ILE A 464 0.87 -0.09 23.29
N ALA A 465 1.71 0.57 22.51
CA ALA A 465 3.11 0.20 22.34
C ALA A 465 3.87 0.23 23.67
N ALA A 466 3.63 1.25 24.51
CA ALA A 466 4.24 1.35 25.84
C ALA A 466 3.85 0.20 26.78
N ILE A 467 2.64 -0.34 26.65
CA ILE A 467 2.22 -1.52 27.43
C ILE A 467 2.87 -2.78 26.86
N LEU A 468 2.80 -2.98 25.52
CA LEU A 468 3.31 -4.19 24.84
C LEU A 468 4.83 -4.34 25.03
N SER A 469 5.58 -3.24 25.07
CA SER A 469 7.05 -3.22 25.22
C SER A 469 7.55 -3.52 26.64
N GLN A 470 6.65 -3.74 27.62
CA GLN A 470 7.09 -4.08 28.98
C GLN A 470 7.77 -5.46 28.98
N SER A 471 8.97 -5.54 29.52
CA SER A 471 9.80 -6.75 29.55
C SER A 471 9.09 -7.99 30.11
N LYS A 472 8.16 -7.81 31.04
CA LYS A 472 7.38 -8.90 31.61
C LYS A 472 6.54 -9.67 30.57
N TYR A 473 6.25 -9.08 29.40
CA TYR A 473 5.47 -9.69 28.33
C TYR A 473 6.33 -10.31 27.22
N SER A 474 7.66 -10.25 27.33
CA SER A 474 8.58 -10.72 26.28
C SER A 474 8.45 -12.23 25.96
N ALA A 475 7.94 -13.05 26.89
CA ALA A 475 7.68 -14.47 26.66
C ALA A 475 6.50 -14.74 25.71
N LEU A 476 5.56 -13.80 25.60
CA LEU A 476 4.36 -13.95 24.77
C LEU A 476 4.66 -13.70 23.29
N ARG A 477 3.96 -14.39 22.38
CA ARG A 477 3.87 -14.00 20.98
C ARG A 477 2.62 -13.13 20.79
N ILE A 478 2.81 -11.84 20.60
CA ILE A 478 1.73 -10.85 20.54
C ILE A 478 1.43 -10.53 19.09
N VAL A 479 0.33 -11.03 18.57
CA VAL A 479 -0.13 -10.74 17.20
C VAL A 479 -1.03 -9.52 17.21
N THR A 480 -0.75 -8.54 16.37
CA THR A 480 -1.58 -7.34 16.17
C THR A 480 -2.16 -7.34 14.76
N ILE A 481 -3.49 -7.27 14.69
CA ILE A 481 -4.24 -7.12 13.43
C ILE A 481 -4.45 -5.61 13.24
N ILE A 482 -3.87 -5.06 12.18
CA ILE A 482 -3.78 -3.63 11.95
C ILE A 482 -4.94 -3.16 11.08
N GLU A 483 -5.85 -2.41 11.70
CA GLU A 483 -6.87 -1.55 11.12
C GLU A 483 -7.72 -2.21 10.03
N ILE A 484 -8.68 -3.00 10.49
CA ILE A 484 -9.63 -3.73 9.65
C ILE A 484 -10.40 -2.76 8.76
N ASP A 485 -10.67 -3.17 7.51
CA ASP A 485 -11.45 -2.43 6.51
C ASP A 485 -10.90 -1.02 6.18
N SER A 486 -9.65 -0.70 6.53
CA SER A 486 -9.09 0.64 6.36
C SER A 486 -8.57 0.89 4.94
N LEU A 487 -7.42 0.31 4.59
CA LEU A 487 -6.79 0.49 3.28
C LEU A 487 -7.66 -0.01 2.12
N PRO A 488 -8.40 -1.14 2.23
CA PRO A 488 -9.33 -1.57 1.17
C PRO A 488 -10.39 -0.53 0.82
N ASN A 489 -10.91 0.21 1.81
CA ASN A 489 -11.87 1.29 1.58
C ASN A 489 -11.32 2.42 0.69
N LEU A 490 -10.01 2.66 0.70
CA LEU A 490 -9.37 3.67 -0.16
C LEU A 490 -9.32 3.26 -1.63
N ILE A 491 -9.53 1.98 -1.94
CA ILE A 491 -9.59 1.47 -3.31
C ILE A 491 -11.01 1.53 -3.87
N THR A 492 -12.02 1.13 -3.07
CA THR A 492 -13.35 0.84 -3.60
C THR A 492 -14.44 1.82 -3.17
N ASN A 493 -14.23 2.57 -2.08
CA ASN A 493 -15.29 3.33 -1.42
C ASN A 493 -15.05 4.84 -1.37
N THR A 494 -14.16 5.37 -2.21
CA THR A 494 -13.84 6.81 -2.24
C THR A 494 -14.98 7.70 -2.76
N ASN A 495 -16.08 7.12 -3.24
CA ASN A 495 -17.33 7.80 -3.51
C ASN A 495 -18.12 8.12 -2.23
N VAL A 496 -17.76 7.54 -1.08
CA VAL A 496 -18.30 7.88 0.24
C VAL A 496 -17.51 9.03 0.82
N ALA A 497 -18.17 10.10 1.26
CA ALA A 497 -17.50 11.33 1.70
C ALA A 497 -16.44 11.10 2.80
N ALA A 498 -16.75 10.26 3.81
CA ALA A 498 -15.80 9.95 4.88
C ALA A 498 -14.57 9.17 4.40
N CYS A 499 -14.73 8.30 3.38
CA CYS A 499 -13.61 7.59 2.76
C CYS A 499 -12.78 8.50 1.84
N ALA A 500 -13.44 9.41 1.11
CA ALA A 500 -12.77 10.44 0.33
C ALA A 500 -11.93 11.37 1.22
N GLU A 501 -12.44 11.74 2.41
CA GLU A 501 -11.70 12.52 3.40
C GLU A 501 -10.51 11.72 3.94
N ALA A 502 -10.68 10.43 4.24
CA ALA A 502 -9.59 9.56 4.69
C ALA A 502 -8.49 9.42 3.63
N GLN A 503 -8.86 9.33 2.35
CA GLN A 503 -7.93 9.27 1.23
C GLN A 503 -7.21 10.61 1.05
N SER A 504 -7.94 11.71 0.93
CA SER A 504 -7.36 13.03 0.62
C SER A 504 -6.48 13.59 1.73
N SER A 505 -6.79 13.30 3.00
CA SER A 505 -5.96 13.64 4.14
C SER A 505 -4.76 12.70 4.35
N GLY A 506 -4.77 11.52 3.71
CA GLY A 506 -3.80 10.46 3.94
C GLY A 506 -3.89 9.81 5.34
N ALA A 507 -4.96 10.05 6.08
CA ALA A 507 -5.07 9.67 7.48
C ALA A 507 -4.94 8.14 7.70
N TYR A 508 -5.53 7.32 6.83
CA TYR A 508 -5.44 5.87 6.95
C TYR A 508 -4.01 5.38 6.68
N VAL A 509 -3.38 5.83 5.61
CA VAL A 509 -2.00 5.47 5.26
C VAL A 509 -1.04 5.88 6.38
N GLN A 510 -1.11 7.14 6.84
CA GLN A 510 -0.25 7.65 7.91
C GLN A 510 -0.50 6.95 9.26
N GLY A 511 -1.74 6.61 9.56
CA GLY A 511 -2.08 5.90 10.78
C GLY A 511 -1.54 4.47 10.79
N VAL A 512 -1.74 3.73 9.69
CA VAL A 512 -1.18 2.37 9.52
C VAL A 512 0.35 2.40 9.59
N GLN A 513 1.01 3.33 8.90
CA GLN A 513 2.48 3.50 8.97
C GLN A 513 2.95 3.77 10.39
N TYR A 514 2.23 4.60 11.14
CA TYR A 514 2.57 4.90 12.53
C TYR A 514 2.41 3.68 13.42
N ALA A 515 1.33 2.92 13.27
CA ALA A 515 1.11 1.68 14.01
C ALA A 515 2.23 0.66 13.72
N LEU A 516 2.55 0.45 12.43
CA LEU A 516 3.66 -0.41 12.02
C LEU A 516 4.98 0.02 12.65
N ASN A 517 5.33 1.32 12.61
CA ASN A 517 6.59 1.83 13.18
C ASN A 517 6.70 1.57 14.68
N LYS A 518 5.60 1.68 15.42
CA LYS A 518 5.60 1.53 16.87
C LYS A 518 5.53 0.07 17.32
N LEU A 519 4.76 -0.75 16.63
CA LEU A 519 4.47 -2.12 17.04
C LEU A 519 5.54 -3.09 16.56
N HIS A 520 6.01 -2.94 15.32
CA HIS A 520 7.10 -3.77 14.78
C HIS A 520 8.44 -3.56 15.51
N ALA A 521 8.65 -2.40 16.13
CA ALA A 521 9.84 -2.15 16.95
C ALA A 521 9.91 -3.01 18.23
N ILE A 522 8.85 -3.75 18.58
CA ILE A 522 8.78 -4.60 19.77
C ILE A 522 8.97 -6.05 19.31
N THR A 523 10.09 -6.65 19.66
CA THR A 523 10.58 -7.93 19.11
C THR A 523 9.58 -9.09 19.15
N ASN A 524 8.74 -9.18 20.17
CA ASN A 524 7.74 -10.25 20.31
C ASN A 524 6.34 -9.86 19.82
N VAL A 525 6.22 -8.73 19.10
CA VAL A 525 4.99 -8.28 18.45
C VAL A 525 5.05 -8.56 16.95
N TYR A 526 4.01 -9.17 16.43
CA TYR A 526 3.83 -9.55 15.04
C TYR A 526 2.71 -8.73 14.41
N THR A 527 2.95 -8.12 13.27
CA THR A 527 2.04 -7.17 12.63
C THR A 527 1.41 -7.76 11.38
N TYR A 528 0.09 -7.92 11.38
CA TYR A 528 -0.70 -8.40 10.24
C TYR A 528 -1.66 -7.30 9.78
N ILE A 529 -1.59 -6.92 8.50
CA ILE A 529 -2.50 -5.91 7.92
C ILE A 529 -3.76 -6.62 7.41
N ASP A 530 -4.91 -6.00 7.63
CA ASP A 530 -6.17 -6.49 7.07
C ASP A 530 -6.22 -6.35 5.55
N ALA A 531 -6.53 -7.46 4.88
CA ALA A 531 -6.62 -7.58 3.42
C ALA A 531 -8.05 -7.93 2.96
N ALA A 532 -9.06 -7.50 3.72
CA ALA A 532 -10.47 -7.69 3.42
C ALA A 532 -10.85 -9.17 3.12
N HIS A 533 -11.56 -9.46 2.02
CA HIS A 533 -11.98 -10.80 1.63
C HIS A 533 -12.20 -10.91 0.11
N HIS A 534 -12.32 -12.15 -0.42
CA HIS A 534 -12.46 -12.37 -1.86
C HIS A 534 -13.67 -11.66 -2.45
N GLY A 535 -14.81 -11.62 -1.73
CA GLY A 535 -16.03 -10.95 -2.16
C GLY A 535 -15.93 -9.42 -2.19
N TRP A 536 -14.77 -8.84 -1.87
CA TRP A 536 -14.48 -7.41 -1.94
C TRP A 536 -13.29 -7.12 -2.87
N LEU A 537 -12.16 -7.79 -2.69
CA LEU A 537 -10.93 -7.50 -3.43
C LEU A 537 -10.64 -8.50 -4.57
N GLY A 538 -11.49 -9.48 -4.82
CA GLY A 538 -11.22 -10.56 -5.76
C GLY A 538 -11.34 -10.20 -7.25
N TRP A 539 -11.77 -8.98 -7.60
CA TRP A 539 -11.77 -8.48 -8.99
C TRP A 539 -10.45 -7.80 -9.35
N ASP A 540 -10.01 -7.90 -10.59
CA ASP A 540 -8.74 -7.30 -11.05
C ASP A 540 -8.63 -5.80 -10.76
N THR A 541 -9.76 -5.08 -10.86
CA THR A 541 -9.84 -3.64 -10.55
C THR A 541 -9.53 -3.32 -9.08
N ASN A 542 -9.63 -4.28 -8.20
CA ASN A 542 -9.43 -4.13 -6.76
C ASN A 542 -8.16 -4.86 -6.28
N PHE A 543 -7.94 -6.09 -6.76
CA PHE A 543 -6.89 -7.00 -6.30
C PHE A 543 -5.48 -6.42 -6.46
N GLY A 544 -5.13 -6.03 -7.70
CA GLY A 544 -3.84 -5.43 -8.00
C GLY A 544 -3.60 -4.10 -7.29
N PRO A 545 -4.52 -3.12 -7.43
CA PRO A 545 -4.41 -1.83 -6.74
C PRO A 545 -4.33 -1.95 -5.20
N SER A 546 -5.02 -2.90 -4.59
CA SER A 546 -4.93 -3.13 -3.13
C SER A 546 -3.54 -3.61 -2.72
N ALA A 547 -2.97 -4.61 -3.41
CA ALA A 547 -1.62 -5.08 -3.13
C ALA A 547 -0.57 -3.96 -3.29
N GLN A 548 -0.72 -3.10 -4.31
CA GLN A 548 0.15 -1.94 -4.51
C GLN A 548 0.00 -0.90 -3.40
N LEU A 549 -1.23 -0.62 -2.95
CA LEU A 549 -1.47 0.29 -1.83
C LEU A 549 -0.85 -0.25 -0.53
N PHE A 550 -1.01 -1.54 -0.24
CA PHE A 550 -0.43 -2.17 0.95
C PHE A 550 1.11 -2.09 0.91
N ALA A 551 1.71 -2.41 -0.23
CA ALA A 551 3.15 -2.33 -0.41
C ALA A 551 3.66 -0.89 -0.30
N SER A 552 3.00 0.09 -0.90
CA SER A 552 3.40 1.51 -0.78
C SER A 552 3.23 2.03 0.65
N THR A 553 2.18 1.61 1.35
CA THR A 553 1.96 1.95 2.76
C THR A 553 3.08 1.37 3.63
N ALA A 554 3.39 0.08 3.48
CA ALA A 554 4.47 -0.56 4.23
C ALA A 554 5.85 0.06 3.93
N ARG A 555 6.16 0.36 2.66
CA ARG A 555 7.42 1.05 2.29
C ARG A 555 7.58 2.43 2.93
N GLY A 556 6.49 3.09 3.28
CA GLY A 556 6.51 4.36 4.02
C GLY A 556 6.75 4.21 5.52
N ALA A 557 6.76 3.00 6.06
CA ALA A 557 7.18 2.72 7.43
C ALA A 557 8.71 2.65 7.54
N THR A 558 9.25 2.84 8.75
CA THR A 558 10.70 2.91 9.01
C THR A 558 11.44 1.64 8.58
N ALA A 559 10.86 0.46 8.86
CA ALA A 559 11.42 -0.83 8.43
C ALA A 559 10.98 -1.25 7.00
N GLY A 560 10.27 -0.36 6.28
CA GLY A 560 9.75 -0.68 4.97
C GLY A 560 8.79 -1.87 4.98
N VAL A 561 8.85 -2.71 3.95
CA VAL A 561 8.00 -3.91 3.86
C VAL A 561 8.28 -4.95 4.96
N ALA A 562 9.45 -4.90 5.58
CA ALA A 562 9.81 -5.76 6.71
C ALA A 562 9.03 -5.42 7.99
N SER A 563 8.36 -4.25 8.03
CA SER A 563 7.46 -3.91 9.14
C SER A 563 6.16 -4.71 9.17
N VAL A 564 5.96 -5.66 8.24
CA VAL A 564 4.74 -6.46 8.11
C VAL A 564 5.11 -7.93 8.11
N ASP A 565 4.64 -8.66 9.11
CA ASP A 565 4.85 -10.11 9.22
C ASP A 565 3.86 -10.91 8.39
N GLY A 566 2.68 -10.36 8.15
CA GLY A 566 1.66 -11.02 7.34
C GLY A 566 0.43 -10.18 7.04
N PHE A 567 -0.55 -10.83 6.44
CA PHE A 567 -1.86 -10.26 6.14
C PHE A 567 -2.96 -11.17 6.63
N ILE A 568 -4.14 -10.61 6.88
CA ILE A 568 -5.30 -11.39 7.27
C ILE A 568 -6.46 -11.14 6.32
N THR A 569 -7.22 -12.20 6.02
CA THR A 569 -8.45 -12.10 5.22
C THR A 569 -9.68 -12.56 5.99
N ASN A 570 -10.83 -12.16 5.50
CA ASN A 570 -12.16 -12.53 6.05
C ASN A 570 -12.40 -12.06 7.49
N THR A 571 -11.63 -11.08 7.98
CA THR A 571 -11.80 -10.57 9.34
C THR A 571 -13.22 -10.04 9.52
N ALA A 572 -13.91 -10.56 10.54
CA ALA A 572 -15.30 -10.21 10.85
C ALA A 572 -16.29 -10.43 9.69
N ASN A 573 -15.96 -11.26 8.70
CA ASN A 573 -16.80 -11.57 7.56
C ASN A 573 -17.27 -13.05 7.58
N TYR A 574 -17.94 -13.49 6.51
CA TYR A 574 -18.67 -14.77 6.44
C TYR A 574 -18.31 -15.59 5.20
N SER A 575 -17.36 -15.13 4.38
CA SER A 575 -16.99 -15.78 3.13
C SER A 575 -16.50 -17.21 3.35
N ALA A 576 -17.02 -18.15 2.56
CA ALA A 576 -16.65 -19.56 2.69
C ALA A 576 -15.14 -19.76 2.63
N LEU A 577 -14.60 -20.59 3.52
CA LEU A 577 -13.18 -20.94 3.51
C LEU A 577 -12.80 -21.66 2.20
N THR A 578 -13.64 -22.61 1.78
CA THR A 578 -13.52 -23.33 0.51
C THR A 578 -14.90 -23.59 -0.07
N GLU A 579 -15.04 -23.53 -1.39
CA GLU A 579 -16.22 -23.99 -2.12
C GLU A 579 -15.95 -25.39 -2.70
N PRO A 580 -16.44 -26.46 -2.06
CA PRO A 580 -16.00 -27.81 -2.38
C PRO A 580 -16.56 -28.38 -3.70
N TYR A 581 -17.61 -27.77 -4.27
CA TYR A 581 -18.36 -28.34 -5.37
C TYR A 581 -18.15 -27.66 -6.72
N PHE A 582 -17.45 -26.55 -6.75
CA PHE A 582 -17.01 -25.88 -7.98
C PHE A 582 -15.78 -25.02 -7.71
N THR A 583 -15.08 -24.70 -8.76
CA THR A 583 -13.93 -23.79 -8.76
C THR A 583 -14.17 -22.67 -9.75
N ILE A 584 -13.33 -21.65 -9.73
CA ILE A 584 -13.40 -20.54 -10.66
C ILE A 584 -13.34 -20.99 -12.15
N ASN A 585 -12.75 -22.15 -12.41
CA ASN A 585 -12.61 -22.72 -13.76
C ASN A 585 -13.78 -23.63 -14.16
N THR A 586 -14.76 -23.83 -13.29
CA THR A 586 -15.93 -24.66 -13.60
C THR A 586 -16.77 -24.04 -14.69
N SER A 587 -17.23 -24.87 -15.63
CA SER A 587 -18.14 -24.50 -16.70
C SER A 587 -19.43 -25.33 -16.62
N VAL A 588 -20.56 -24.67 -16.76
CA VAL A 588 -21.90 -25.28 -16.76
C VAL A 588 -22.53 -25.03 -18.13
N ASN A 589 -22.76 -26.09 -18.90
CA ASN A 589 -23.32 -26.01 -20.25
C ASN A 589 -22.60 -24.96 -21.14
N GLY A 590 -21.23 -24.89 -21.04
CA GLY A 590 -20.41 -23.96 -21.82
C GLY A 590 -20.30 -22.54 -21.23
N GLN A 591 -21.01 -22.24 -20.14
CA GLN A 591 -20.93 -20.96 -19.44
C GLN A 591 -20.03 -21.08 -18.21
N SER A 592 -19.10 -20.14 -18.05
CA SER A 592 -18.26 -20.08 -16.85
C SER A 592 -19.09 -19.73 -15.61
N VAL A 593 -18.80 -20.34 -14.46
CA VAL A 593 -19.40 -19.96 -13.16
C VAL A 593 -19.17 -18.49 -12.80
N ARG A 594 -18.14 -17.85 -13.39
CA ARG A 594 -17.90 -16.40 -13.24
C ARG A 594 -19.04 -15.53 -13.76
N GLN A 595 -19.87 -16.05 -14.66
CA GLN A 595 -21.04 -15.35 -15.23
C GLN A 595 -22.27 -15.46 -14.33
N SER A 596 -22.23 -16.25 -13.25
CA SER A 596 -23.33 -16.33 -12.29
C SER A 596 -23.45 -15.03 -11.50
N HIS A 597 -24.68 -14.73 -11.02
CA HIS A 597 -24.93 -13.57 -10.17
C HIS A 597 -24.15 -13.59 -8.85
N TRP A 598 -23.82 -14.78 -8.35
CA TRP A 598 -23.06 -14.93 -7.12
C TRP A 598 -21.58 -14.60 -7.29
N VAL A 599 -20.96 -15.10 -8.35
CA VAL A 599 -19.53 -14.91 -8.63
C VAL A 599 -19.26 -13.55 -9.29
N ASP A 600 -20.18 -13.09 -10.13
CA ASP A 600 -20.19 -11.77 -10.75
C ASP A 600 -18.80 -11.36 -11.31
N TRP A 601 -18.22 -12.22 -12.14
CA TRP A 601 -16.89 -12.03 -12.75
C TRP A 601 -15.71 -11.98 -11.78
N ASN A 602 -15.91 -12.22 -10.47
CA ASN A 602 -14.81 -12.39 -9.51
C ASN A 602 -13.83 -13.47 -10.01
N PHE A 603 -12.57 -13.39 -9.62
CA PHE A 603 -11.54 -14.37 -9.93
C PHE A 603 -11.39 -15.45 -8.85
N TYR A 604 -12.11 -15.34 -7.75
CA TYR A 604 -12.08 -16.28 -6.62
C TYR A 604 -13.50 -16.62 -6.19
N VAL A 605 -13.68 -17.82 -5.70
CA VAL A 605 -14.95 -18.31 -5.17
C VAL A 605 -14.89 -18.55 -3.65
N ASP A 606 -13.69 -18.52 -3.08
CA ASP A 606 -13.46 -18.81 -1.66
C ASP A 606 -12.22 -18.10 -1.09
N GLU A 607 -12.11 -18.06 0.24
CA GLU A 607 -11.04 -17.34 0.93
C GLU A 607 -9.67 -18.00 0.79
N LEU A 608 -9.61 -19.35 0.77
CA LEU A 608 -8.32 -20.03 0.70
C LEU A 608 -7.59 -19.73 -0.61
N THR A 609 -8.29 -19.86 -1.73
CA THR A 609 -7.69 -19.58 -3.05
C THR A 609 -7.36 -18.09 -3.21
N TYR A 610 -8.20 -17.20 -2.68
CA TYR A 610 -7.94 -15.77 -2.66
C TYR A 610 -6.70 -15.43 -1.81
N ALA A 611 -6.62 -15.89 -0.56
CA ALA A 611 -5.51 -15.59 0.34
C ALA A 611 -4.16 -16.06 -0.24
N GLN A 612 -4.12 -17.27 -0.83
CA GLN A 612 -2.92 -17.80 -1.47
C GLN A 612 -2.49 -16.98 -2.71
N ALA A 613 -3.45 -16.57 -3.53
CA ALA A 613 -3.18 -15.75 -4.69
C ALA A 613 -2.75 -14.33 -4.28
N PHE A 614 -3.40 -13.77 -3.26
CA PHE A 614 -3.06 -12.43 -2.76
C PHE A 614 -1.66 -12.40 -2.13
N ARG A 615 -1.29 -13.46 -1.38
CA ARG A 615 0.09 -13.65 -0.91
C ARG A 615 1.11 -13.60 -2.05
N ASN A 616 0.87 -14.34 -3.12
CA ASN A 616 1.77 -14.35 -4.27
C ASN A 616 1.87 -12.96 -4.92
N ARG A 617 0.75 -12.24 -4.97
CA ARG A 617 0.75 -10.87 -5.46
C ARG A 617 1.56 -9.93 -4.54
N LEU A 618 1.41 -10.04 -3.24
CA LEU A 618 2.18 -9.25 -2.26
C LEU A 618 3.69 -9.52 -2.38
N ILE A 619 4.09 -10.77 -2.57
CA ILE A 619 5.49 -11.12 -2.84
C ILE A 619 5.98 -10.43 -4.12
N SER A 620 5.17 -10.39 -5.18
CA SER A 620 5.52 -9.68 -6.40
C SER A 620 5.60 -8.16 -6.24
N GLU A 621 4.93 -7.60 -5.23
CA GLU A 621 5.03 -6.19 -4.84
C GLU A 621 6.22 -5.92 -3.90
N GLY A 622 7.02 -6.92 -3.55
CA GLY A 622 8.28 -6.79 -2.83
C GLY A 622 8.25 -7.19 -1.35
N PHE A 623 7.18 -7.81 -0.88
CA PHE A 623 7.20 -8.45 0.45
C PHE A 623 8.04 -9.72 0.44
N SER A 624 8.45 -10.19 1.64
CA SER A 624 9.21 -11.42 1.82
C SER A 624 8.52 -12.62 1.16
N SER A 625 9.30 -13.55 0.64
CA SER A 625 8.79 -14.88 0.21
C SER A 625 8.18 -15.68 1.37
N ASN A 626 8.50 -15.32 2.61
CA ASN A 626 7.96 -15.94 3.83
C ASN A 626 6.74 -15.21 4.39
N ILE A 627 6.32 -14.08 3.77
CA ILE A 627 5.15 -13.33 4.26
C ILE A 627 3.98 -14.28 4.54
N GLY A 628 3.41 -14.22 5.75
CA GLY A 628 2.36 -15.10 6.21
C GLY A 628 0.96 -14.63 5.85
N MET A 629 -0.01 -15.55 5.84
CA MET A 629 -1.43 -15.21 5.72
C MET A 629 -2.22 -15.81 6.86
N LEU A 630 -3.19 -15.06 7.37
CA LEU A 630 -4.24 -15.55 8.28
C LEU A 630 -5.58 -15.54 7.57
N ILE A 631 -6.46 -16.44 7.95
CA ILE A 631 -7.89 -16.41 7.55
C ILE A 631 -8.73 -16.45 8.82
N ASP A 632 -9.61 -15.47 9.02
CA ASP A 632 -10.62 -15.53 10.08
C ASP A 632 -11.72 -16.52 9.71
N THR A 633 -11.75 -17.64 10.44
CA THR A 633 -12.70 -18.72 10.22
C THR A 633 -13.82 -18.78 11.27
N SER A 634 -13.96 -17.73 12.07
CA SER A 634 -14.87 -17.72 13.21
C SER A 634 -16.34 -17.92 12.85
N ARG A 635 -16.78 -17.47 11.66
CA ARG A 635 -18.21 -17.41 11.29
C ARG A 635 -18.50 -17.88 9.86
N ASN A 636 -17.61 -18.63 9.22
CA ASN A 636 -17.72 -19.03 7.83
C ASN A 636 -17.96 -20.54 7.62
N GLY A 637 -18.43 -21.25 8.63
CA GLY A 637 -18.64 -22.68 8.58
C GLY A 637 -19.76 -23.13 7.67
N TRP A 638 -20.88 -22.39 7.65
CA TRP A 638 -22.03 -22.65 6.77
C TRP A 638 -22.50 -24.11 6.79
N GLY A 639 -22.64 -24.68 7.99
CA GLY A 639 -23.17 -26.03 8.20
C GLY A 639 -24.69 -26.07 8.25
N GLY A 640 -25.23 -27.05 8.98
CA GLY A 640 -26.67 -27.26 9.14
C GLY A 640 -27.35 -27.78 7.88
N SER A 641 -28.69 -27.77 7.88
CA SER A 641 -29.50 -28.37 6.81
C SER A 641 -29.48 -27.60 5.47
N ALA A 642 -29.04 -26.36 5.49
CA ALA A 642 -28.93 -25.54 4.26
C ALA A 642 -27.63 -25.79 3.47
N ARG A 643 -26.64 -26.47 4.09
CA ARG A 643 -25.38 -26.82 3.41
C ARG A 643 -25.62 -27.89 2.36
N PRO A 644 -25.22 -27.65 1.08
CA PRO A 644 -25.35 -28.70 0.06
C PRO A 644 -24.47 -29.91 0.39
N SER A 645 -24.94 -31.09 -0.01
CA SER A 645 -24.20 -32.36 0.16
C SER A 645 -23.45 -32.80 -1.09
N GLY A 646 -23.56 -32.03 -2.19
CA GLY A 646 -22.92 -32.31 -3.47
C GLY A 646 -23.16 -31.18 -4.47
N PRO A 647 -22.51 -31.24 -5.66
CA PRO A 647 -22.75 -30.28 -6.70
C PRO A 647 -24.15 -30.42 -7.29
N SER A 648 -24.73 -29.31 -7.72
CA SER A 648 -25.99 -29.31 -8.48
C SER A 648 -25.82 -30.00 -9.84
N THR A 649 -26.90 -30.55 -10.35
CA THR A 649 -27.00 -31.10 -11.73
C THR A 649 -27.62 -30.13 -12.72
N SER A 650 -27.89 -28.90 -12.31
CA SER A 650 -28.49 -27.88 -13.18
C SER A 650 -27.62 -27.53 -14.36
N THR A 651 -28.22 -27.31 -15.50
CA THR A 651 -27.55 -26.79 -16.72
C THR A 651 -27.62 -25.28 -16.84
N ASP A 652 -28.34 -24.60 -15.93
CA ASP A 652 -28.33 -23.15 -15.76
C ASP A 652 -27.23 -22.76 -14.76
N VAL A 653 -26.35 -21.84 -15.15
CA VAL A 653 -25.15 -21.48 -14.36
C VAL A 653 -25.50 -20.82 -13.03
N ASN A 654 -26.56 -19.99 -12.98
CA ASN A 654 -26.98 -19.35 -11.72
C ASN A 654 -27.54 -20.38 -10.74
N THR A 655 -28.45 -21.22 -11.23
CA THR A 655 -29.05 -22.31 -10.43
C THR A 655 -27.96 -23.30 -9.96
N PHE A 656 -27.01 -23.65 -10.83
CA PHE A 656 -25.89 -24.52 -10.47
C PHE A 656 -25.07 -23.93 -9.30
N VAL A 657 -24.64 -22.68 -9.42
CA VAL A 657 -23.85 -22.01 -8.39
C VAL A 657 -24.65 -21.86 -7.10
N ASP A 658 -25.90 -21.40 -7.18
CA ASP A 658 -26.74 -21.20 -6.00
C ASP A 658 -27.03 -22.50 -5.24
N GLN A 659 -27.17 -23.61 -5.92
CA GLN A 659 -27.41 -24.92 -5.28
C GLN A 659 -26.12 -25.59 -4.80
N SER A 660 -24.98 -25.29 -5.40
CA SER A 660 -23.70 -25.91 -5.10
C SER A 660 -22.91 -25.16 -4.01
N ARG A 661 -22.99 -23.82 -3.96
CA ARG A 661 -22.19 -23.02 -3.03
C ARG A 661 -22.52 -23.29 -1.57
N VAL A 662 -21.51 -23.34 -0.72
CA VAL A 662 -21.71 -23.52 0.74
C VAL A 662 -21.98 -22.18 1.44
N ASP A 663 -21.45 -21.07 0.97
CA ASP A 663 -21.83 -19.73 1.45
C ASP A 663 -23.29 -19.46 1.12
N ARG A 664 -24.13 -19.38 2.16
CA ARG A 664 -25.60 -19.26 2.00
C ARG A 664 -26.12 -17.84 2.14
N ARG A 665 -25.25 -16.83 2.16
CA ARG A 665 -25.68 -15.42 2.09
C ARG A 665 -26.56 -15.18 0.87
N ILE A 666 -27.48 -14.23 0.96
CA ILE A 666 -28.32 -13.82 -0.18
C ILE A 666 -27.45 -13.20 -1.27
N HIS A 667 -26.45 -12.41 -0.89
CA HIS A 667 -25.46 -11.79 -1.77
C HIS A 667 -24.10 -11.74 -1.09
N ALA A 668 -23.00 -11.89 -1.85
CA ALA A 668 -21.65 -11.89 -1.31
C ALA A 668 -21.26 -10.56 -0.63
N GLY A 669 -21.91 -9.45 -1.00
CA GLY A 669 -21.72 -8.15 -0.36
C GLY A 669 -22.47 -7.96 0.97
N ASN A 670 -23.23 -8.95 1.45
CA ASN A 670 -23.90 -8.89 2.75
C ASN A 670 -22.90 -9.26 3.86
N TRP A 671 -22.77 -8.41 4.88
CA TRP A 671 -21.72 -8.54 5.88
C TRP A 671 -22.21 -8.50 7.34
N CYS A 672 -23.40 -7.96 7.64
CA CYS A 672 -23.82 -7.75 9.02
C CYS A 672 -24.67 -8.91 9.55
N ASN A 673 -24.25 -9.52 10.66
CA ASN A 673 -24.97 -10.52 11.45
C ASN A 673 -25.72 -11.57 10.59
N GLN A 674 -25.03 -12.20 9.65
CA GLN A 674 -25.67 -13.02 8.61
C GLN A 674 -26.38 -14.25 9.16
N SER A 675 -27.66 -14.36 8.80
CA SER A 675 -28.50 -15.50 9.15
C SER A 675 -28.03 -16.76 8.43
N GLY A 676 -28.02 -17.90 9.12
CA GLY A 676 -27.58 -19.19 8.59
C GLY A 676 -26.09 -19.46 8.70
N ALA A 677 -25.29 -18.47 9.07
CA ALA A 677 -23.85 -18.64 9.29
C ALA A 677 -23.56 -19.64 10.41
N GLY A 678 -22.38 -20.30 10.34
CA GLY A 678 -21.92 -21.26 11.33
C GLY A 678 -20.48 -21.01 11.76
N LEU A 679 -20.07 -21.53 12.92
CA LEU A 679 -18.66 -21.59 13.29
C LEU A 679 -17.89 -22.37 12.23
N GLY A 680 -16.78 -21.82 11.78
CA GLY A 680 -15.89 -22.47 10.82
C GLY A 680 -14.81 -23.32 11.49
N GLU A 681 -13.74 -23.59 10.73
CA GLU A 681 -12.56 -24.30 11.21
C GLU A 681 -12.04 -23.68 12.51
N ARG A 682 -11.63 -24.53 13.44
CA ARG A 682 -11.02 -24.08 14.70
C ARG A 682 -9.65 -23.50 14.43
N PRO A 683 -9.19 -22.53 15.24
CA PRO A 683 -7.84 -21.99 15.10
C PRO A 683 -6.79 -23.09 15.08
N ARG A 684 -5.90 -23.05 14.10
CA ARG A 684 -4.76 -23.98 13.98
C ARG A 684 -3.66 -23.38 13.11
N ALA A 685 -2.43 -23.65 13.48
CA ALA A 685 -1.26 -23.23 12.73
C ALA A 685 -1.05 -24.07 11.45
N ASN A 686 -0.40 -23.47 10.46
CA ASN A 686 0.02 -24.10 9.20
C ASN A 686 -1.10 -24.91 8.51
N PRO A 687 -2.30 -24.34 8.32
CA PRO A 687 -3.43 -25.10 7.77
C PRO A 687 -3.28 -25.44 6.29
N ALA A 688 -2.56 -24.61 5.54
CA ALA A 688 -2.28 -24.76 4.11
C ALA A 688 -1.00 -24.01 3.72
N THR A 689 -0.47 -24.28 2.54
CA THR A 689 0.75 -23.62 2.03
C THR A 689 0.58 -22.10 1.98
N GLY A 690 1.51 -21.38 2.60
CA GLY A 690 1.55 -19.93 2.65
C GLY A 690 0.61 -19.30 3.68
N LEU A 691 -0.07 -20.11 4.51
CA LEU A 691 -0.89 -19.65 5.62
C LEU A 691 -0.21 -19.95 6.95
N ASP A 692 -0.11 -18.95 7.81
CA ASP A 692 0.38 -19.10 9.17
C ASP A 692 -0.65 -19.78 10.07
N ALA A 693 -1.91 -19.36 9.99
CA ALA A 693 -2.97 -19.98 10.78
C ALA A 693 -4.38 -19.70 10.21
N TYR A 694 -5.33 -20.58 10.59
CA TYR A 694 -6.74 -20.21 10.75
C TYR A 694 -6.91 -19.65 12.15
N VAL A 695 -7.67 -18.57 12.26
CA VAL A 695 -7.86 -17.82 13.50
C VAL A 695 -9.33 -17.47 13.71
N TRP A 696 -9.69 -17.15 14.96
CA TRP A 696 -10.98 -16.54 15.31
C TRP A 696 -10.72 -15.12 15.81
N ILE A 697 -10.53 -14.20 14.88
CA ILE A 697 -10.26 -12.79 15.21
C ILE A 697 -11.55 -12.09 15.63
N LYS A 698 -12.65 -12.29 14.90
CA LYS A 698 -13.95 -11.87 15.39
C LYS A 698 -14.48 -12.88 16.41
N PRO A 699 -14.65 -12.51 17.68
CA PRO A 699 -15.22 -13.42 18.67
C PRO A 699 -16.64 -13.82 18.26
N PRO A 700 -16.94 -15.11 18.05
CA PRO A 700 -18.29 -15.55 17.73
C PRO A 700 -19.30 -15.10 18.78
N GLY A 701 -20.46 -14.59 18.33
CA GLY A 701 -21.49 -14.06 19.21
C GLY A 701 -21.35 -12.58 19.56
N GLU A 702 -20.30 -11.91 19.09
CA GLU A 702 -20.24 -10.44 19.14
C GLU A 702 -20.86 -9.85 17.89
N SER A 703 -21.87 -9.00 18.05
CA SER A 703 -22.62 -8.35 16.97
C SER A 703 -21.73 -7.53 16.03
N ASP A 704 -22.08 -7.47 14.75
CA ASP A 704 -21.49 -6.56 13.77
C ASP A 704 -22.12 -5.17 13.83
N GLY A 705 -23.40 -5.08 14.20
CA GLY A 705 -24.15 -3.84 14.31
C GLY A 705 -25.59 -4.07 14.69
N SER A 706 -26.27 -3.03 15.17
CA SER A 706 -27.64 -3.11 15.64
C SER A 706 -28.65 -3.22 14.49
N SER A 707 -29.74 -4.00 14.71
CA SER A 707 -30.81 -4.15 13.75
C SER A 707 -31.72 -2.90 13.61
N SER A 708 -31.55 -1.95 14.49
CA SER A 708 -32.24 -0.64 14.49
C SER A 708 -31.38 0.39 15.18
N GLU A 709 -31.71 1.65 15.07
CA GLU A 709 -30.95 2.71 15.74
C GLU A 709 -31.01 2.55 17.27
N ILE A 710 -29.86 2.47 17.90
CA ILE A 710 -29.64 2.39 19.36
C ILE A 710 -28.72 3.53 19.77
N PRO A 711 -29.20 4.54 20.54
CA PRO A 711 -28.34 5.59 21.06
C PRO A 711 -27.21 5.03 21.90
N ASN A 712 -25.98 5.49 21.66
CA ASN A 712 -24.78 5.07 22.39
C ASN A 712 -23.75 6.20 22.43
N ASN A 713 -22.74 6.07 23.31
CA ASN A 713 -21.62 6.99 23.45
C ASN A 713 -20.30 6.43 22.88
N GLU A 714 -20.38 5.38 22.06
CA GLU A 714 -19.21 4.67 21.51
C GLU A 714 -18.88 5.11 20.09
N GLY A 715 -19.62 6.06 19.51
CA GLY A 715 -19.47 6.53 18.15
C GLY A 715 -20.08 5.61 17.08
N LYS A 716 -20.72 4.50 17.49
CA LYS A 716 -21.30 3.47 16.61
C LYS A 716 -22.64 3.96 16.07
N GLY A 717 -22.80 3.96 14.74
CA GLY A 717 -24.03 4.34 14.06
C GLY A 717 -24.96 3.15 13.79
N PHE A 718 -26.08 3.45 13.16
CA PHE A 718 -26.98 2.43 12.61
C PHE A 718 -26.71 2.29 11.11
N ASP A 719 -26.33 1.09 10.69
CA ASP A 719 -26.18 0.75 9.28
C ASP A 719 -27.34 -0.11 8.81
N ARG A 720 -27.95 0.28 7.71
CA ARG A 720 -29.10 -0.45 7.17
C ARG A 720 -28.75 -1.87 6.71
N MET A 721 -27.49 -2.18 6.43
CA MET A 721 -27.06 -3.57 6.17
C MET A 721 -27.27 -4.48 7.38
N CYS A 722 -27.45 -3.94 8.58
CA CYS A 722 -27.79 -4.67 9.80
C CYS A 722 -29.32 -4.76 10.06
N ASP A 723 -30.14 -4.06 9.28
CA ASP A 723 -31.60 -4.10 9.33
C ASP A 723 -32.11 -5.31 8.54
N PRO A 724 -32.76 -6.30 9.18
CA PRO A 724 -33.28 -7.49 8.49
C PRO A 724 -34.38 -7.19 7.46
N THR A 725 -34.98 -6.00 7.50
CA THR A 725 -36.01 -5.56 6.55
C THR A 725 -35.46 -4.76 5.37
N TYR A 726 -34.17 -4.48 5.37
CA TYR A 726 -33.52 -3.69 4.30
C TYR A 726 -33.40 -4.49 3.01
N THR A 727 -33.93 -3.92 1.94
CA THR A 727 -33.96 -4.51 0.59
C THR A 727 -32.67 -4.26 -0.23
N GLY A 728 -31.65 -3.69 0.41
CA GLY A 728 -30.32 -3.54 -0.17
C GLY A 728 -30.06 -2.24 -0.91
N ASN A 729 -28.92 -2.21 -1.56
CA ASN A 729 -28.43 -1.16 -2.43
C ASN A 729 -27.60 -1.78 -3.57
N GLU A 730 -26.98 -0.96 -4.42
CA GLU A 730 -26.18 -1.43 -5.56
C GLU A 730 -25.01 -2.35 -5.14
N ARG A 731 -24.41 -2.18 -3.95
CA ARG A 731 -23.27 -2.98 -3.47
C ARG A 731 -23.64 -4.43 -3.13
N ASN A 732 -24.90 -4.69 -2.82
CA ASN A 732 -25.41 -6.04 -2.60
C ASN A 732 -26.49 -6.44 -3.63
N GLY A 733 -26.41 -5.90 -4.83
CA GLY A 733 -27.30 -6.23 -5.94
C GLY A 733 -28.77 -5.90 -5.63
N ASN A 734 -29.04 -4.91 -4.77
CA ASN A 734 -30.37 -4.57 -4.27
C ASN A 734 -31.10 -5.79 -3.65
N SER A 735 -30.35 -6.67 -2.99
CA SER A 735 -30.88 -7.85 -2.29
C SER A 735 -31.17 -7.55 -0.84
N MET A 736 -32.04 -8.35 -0.20
CA MET A 736 -32.26 -8.28 1.26
C MET A 736 -30.91 -8.42 2.00
N SER A 737 -30.75 -7.71 3.13
CA SER A 737 -29.53 -7.73 3.94
C SER A 737 -29.18 -9.12 4.50
N GLY A 738 -30.16 -9.99 4.71
CA GLY A 738 -29.96 -11.31 5.33
C GLY A 738 -29.55 -11.23 6.81
N ALA A 739 -29.58 -10.06 7.44
CA ALA A 739 -29.20 -9.85 8.82
C ALA A 739 -30.20 -10.49 9.81
N LEU A 740 -29.67 -10.92 10.95
CA LEU A 740 -30.49 -11.38 12.08
C LEU A 740 -31.18 -10.21 12.76
N ALA A 741 -32.42 -10.44 13.18
CA ALA A 741 -33.22 -9.45 13.93
C ALA A 741 -32.77 -9.33 15.39
N ASN A 742 -33.06 -8.18 16.00
CA ASN A 742 -32.79 -7.88 17.40
C ASN A 742 -31.31 -7.88 17.78
N ALA A 743 -30.44 -7.60 16.82
CA ALA A 743 -29.02 -7.48 17.09
C ALA A 743 -28.73 -6.21 17.93
N PRO A 744 -27.83 -6.30 18.94
CA PRO A 744 -27.34 -5.15 19.69
C PRO A 744 -26.30 -4.38 18.87
N ILE A 745 -25.77 -3.27 19.42
CA ILE A 745 -24.68 -2.51 18.80
C ILE A 745 -23.43 -3.37 18.58
N SER A 746 -22.60 -2.95 17.64
CA SER A 746 -21.35 -3.65 17.29
C SER A 746 -20.49 -3.96 18.53
N GLY A 747 -19.94 -5.18 18.61
CA GLY A 747 -19.13 -5.69 19.72
C GLY A 747 -19.92 -6.18 20.94
N ALA A 748 -21.20 -5.86 21.07
CA ALA A 748 -22.03 -6.38 22.16
C ALA A 748 -22.43 -7.85 21.93
N TRP A 749 -22.62 -8.60 23.03
CA TRP A 749 -22.99 -10.01 22.96
C TRP A 749 -24.36 -10.21 22.32
N PHE A 750 -24.43 -11.08 21.31
CA PHE A 750 -25.62 -11.41 20.56
C PHE A 750 -25.91 -12.92 20.68
N SER A 751 -26.61 -13.32 21.72
CA SER A 751 -26.94 -14.70 22.08
C SER A 751 -27.60 -15.48 20.92
N ALA A 752 -28.56 -14.88 20.21
CA ALA A 752 -29.22 -15.54 19.09
C ALA A 752 -28.24 -15.89 17.94
N GLN A 753 -27.32 -14.98 17.61
CA GLN A 753 -26.27 -15.25 16.62
C GLN A 753 -25.36 -16.39 17.10
N PHE A 754 -24.87 -16.33 18.35
CA PHE A 754 -23.96 -17.33 18.87
C PHE A 754 -24.55 -18.74 18.83
N ARG A 755 -25.82 -18.87 19.25
CA ARG A 755 -26.54 -20.16 19.18
C ARG A 755 -26.69 -20.67 17.76
N GLN A 756 -26.97 -19.79 16.81
CA GLN A 756 -27.08 -20.17 15.40
C GLN A 756 -25.71 -20.58 14.83
N LEU A 757 -24.64 -19.86 15.20
CA LEU A 757 -23.27 -20.22 14.81
C LEU A 757 -22.87 -21.60 15.33
N LEU A 758 -23.22 -21.96 16.57
CA LEU A 758 -23.03 -23.30 17.12
C LEU A 758 -23.82 -24.35 16.35
N GLN A 759 -25.10 -24.10 16.10
CA GLN A 759 -26.00 -25.04 15.42
C GLN A 759 -25.55 -25.33 13.98
N ASN A 760 -25.04 -24.32 13.29
CA ASN A 760 -24.60 -24.40 11.90
C ASN A 760 -23.07 -24.55 11.77
N ALA A 761 -22.38 -24.98 12.83
CA ALA A 761 -20.94 -25.16 12.79
C ALA A 761 -20.53 -26.20 11.74
N ASN A 762 -19.45 -25.88 11.00
CA ASN A 762 -18.81 -26.85 10.11
C ASN A 762 -17.28 -26.57 10.09
N PRO A 763 -16.45 -27.47 10.67
CA PRO A 763 -16.79 -28.78 11.26
C PRO A 763 -17.76 -28.66 12.45
N PRO A 764 -18.60 -29.70 12.69
CA PRO A 764 -19.54 -29.69 13.82
C PRO A 764 -18.83 -29.45 15.16
N VAL A 765 -19.55 -28.87 16.11
CA VAL A 765 -19.12 -28.79 17.50
C VAL A 765 -19.41 -30.14 18.17
N SER A 766 -18.37 -30.82 18.65
CA SER A 766 -18.47 -32.12 19.35
C SER A 766 -18.71 -31.95 20.84
#